data_93f3ba7486f331e31a9b9584f4111477
#
_entry.id   93f3ba7486f331e31a9b9584f4111477
#
_cell.length_a   1.000
_cell.length_b   1.000
_cell.length_c   1.000
_cell.angle_alpha   90.00
_cell.angle_beta   90.00
_cell.angle_gamma   90.00
#
_symmetry.space_group_name_H-M   'P 1'
#
loop_
_entity.id
_entity.type
_entity.pdbx_description
1 polymer ?
#
loop_
_entity_poly.entity_id
_entity_poly.type
_entity_poly.pdbx_seq_one_letter_code
_entity_poly.pdbx_strand_id
1 'polypeptide(L)'
;MTEAPTIWLRYLEDLRPHLRGRDHRGKKGSLRWLEALVAERGGRAGTVRNILYKDLGSPEEKERLYGVLADLYREAGLTPPPPPPELFLETARKALGRDKRRIFRRFLKELEAGERPQMVVVGGPATGKGVLLSALGRALSALPGKEPVLLNLGGELAQALVPLSEALGVGEEVRALLAQLSPTQPYGLQGALQQEVLLLLAQALNREGRPLLLRAEAEGTLEGLPLRGPDGNRKGLAAWLEPFLKRLSIPYLAALSEPPPTLPYQPLSPPSREEARRFVRERLPHLPPERLEALVNQAGRNFGELSRLVLLEAAKHDPKTPLQDDPALRPLLQALSAFSPEADPAFPLELLEKALGKPIERFSQAEKALLDWVGEGLVRPALRSLLPEEAPSALHRLALDHFPRENLFRKLYHARKAGERRVLLELLEEDPARLALLPGLWEEAEGWPKEEREALAGVVVRYRAVLGQYAHPEAEEALKVLSQSENPALRTWARIKAAEAKADAALYREAEELLPPKRDLEHLDETARAEGLLVMAAVERWKGDYEKAACFVAEAEGLPVAPFLKDRVQLWRGLVAKDLGRYEEALKALSQVGHDPLLLGRARYQMGDLLMRLGRLEAQARMAEGLKALEEAGAPKDEVARVRARYATLLRRLGRYEEAEEALKKALAEAEDPFTRARVESEGGILQAAWGRPFAALELLARAEAYFRTTKERPKEARYRHLRTLFRLGATYLLLEAGQPYRPPFLGGLTAPQAERLLKDLLTAIPEEATDRYTALRLDTLSLLSLLLPPEEGKALLKPFLSLENPYLRAQARLGYAEVLARGGGFGEALAQVVALPPLEDPGLLAQARAVEVLALLGLGEEEAAWQKLLEGAKDLPPAFRFQLGRALGRFCPKLEARLSPSPLALPEALGLHLANPD
;
A
#
# COMPACT_ATOMS: atom_id res chain seq x y z
N MET A 1 49.02 40.86 6.49
CA MET A 1 47.84 39.99 6.59
C MET A 1 47.14 40.32 7.89
N THR A 2 46.02 41.02 7.88
CA THR A 2 45.18 41.28 9.05
C THR A 2 44.55 39.96 9.44
N GLU A 3 44.89 39.42 10.61
CA GLU A 3 44.25 38.25 11.20
C GLU A 3 42.71 38.46 11.21
N ALA A 4 41.94 37.47 10.78
CA ALA A 4 40.50 37.55 10.81
C ALA A 4 40.01 37.78 12.25
N PRO A 5 39.04 38.67 12.50
CA PRO A 5 38.55 38.95 13.83
C PRO A 5 38.03 37.69 14.52
N THR A 6 38.30 37.54 15.81
CA THR A 6 37.78 36.39 16.58
C THR A 6 36.25 36.35 16.55
N ILE A 7 35.65 35.20 16.78
CA ILE A 7 34.20 35.06 16.88
C ILE A 7 33.61 35.94 17.99
N TRP A 8 34.34 36.09 19.08
CA TRP A 8 33.98 36.95 20.24
C TRP A 8 33.91 38.42 19.87
N LEU A 9 34.88 38.90 19.09
CA LEU A 9 34.90 40.26 18.61
C LEU A 9 33.75 40.53 17.64
N ARG A 10 33.46 39.59 16.75
CA ARG A 10 32.29 39.69 15.85
C ARG A 10 30.99 39.83 16.64
N TYR A 11 30.75 39.00 17.64
CA TYR A 11 29.55 39.11 18.47
C TYR A 11 29.40 40.48 19.12
N LEU A 12 30.50 41.05 19.61
CA LEU A 12 30.46 42.38 20.18
C LEU A 12 30.25 43.48 19.10
N GLU A 13 30.86 43.34 17.94
CA GLU A 13 30.69 44.28 16.83
C GLU A 13 29.29 44.33 16.27
N ASP A 14 28.65 43.16 16.11
CA ASP A 14 27.25 43.04 15.70
C ASP A 14 26.30 43.69 16.72
N LEU A 15 26.63 43.61 18.00
CA LEU A 15 25.82 44.16 19.07
C LEU A 15 26.01 45.68 19.24
N ARG A 16 27.21 46.26 18.95
CA ARG A 16 27.57 47.67 19.15
C ARG A 16 26.58 48.69 18.57
N PRO A 17 26.03 48.55 17.38
CA PRO A 17 25.03 49.45 16.82
C PRO A 17 23.78 49.61 17.68
N HIS A 18 23.44 48.58 18.46
CA HIS A 18 22.25 48.50 19.31
C HIS A 18 22.53 48.99 20.76
N LEU A 19 23.80 49.18 21.15
CA LEU A 19 24.24 49.67 22.47
C LEU A 19 24.50 51.19 22.42
N ARG A 20 23.48 51.99 22.77
CA ARG A 20 23.59 53.46 22.78
C ARG A 20 23.69 54.01 24.18
N GLY A 21 24.41 55.12 24.33
CA GLY A 21 24.53 55.90 25.57
C GLY A 21 25.71 55.53 26.45
N ARG A 22 25.68 56.06 27.68
CA ARG A 22 26.68 55.81 28.76
C ARG A 22 25.97 55.45 30.05
N ASP A 23 26.58 54.63 30.84
CA ASP A 23 26.18 54.34 32.20
C ASP A 23 27.39 54.54 33.16
N HIS A 24 27.25 54.16 34.42
CA HIS A 24 28.29 54.27 35.42
C HIS A 24 29.56 53.48 35.12
N ARG A 25 29.53 52.50 34.22
CA ARG A 25 30.66 51.69 33.74
C ARG A 25 31.37 52.34 32.56
N GLY A 26 30.79 53.36 31.93
CA GLY A 26 31.36 54.03 30.77
C GLY A 26 30.46 54.01 29.52
N LYS A 27 31.08 54.21 28.34
CA LYS A 27 30.36 54.13 27.04
C LYS A 27 29.96 52.68 26.77
N LYS A 28 28.66 52.41 26.59
CA LYS A 28 28.14 51.09 26.26
C LYS A 28 28.78 50.54 24.99
N GLY A 29 29.13 49.26 24.99
CA GLY A 29 29.83 48.59 23.89
C GLY A 29 31.34 48.85 23.82
N SER A 30 31.91 49.66 24.75
CA SER A 30 33.35 49.77 24.86
C SER A 30 33.95 48.57 25.63
N LEU A 31 35.24 48.28 25.40
CA LEU A 31 35.93 47.19 26.09
C LEU A 31 35.88 47.36 27.62
N ARG A 32 36.18 48.58 28.15
CA ARG A 32 36.13 48.86 29.60
C ARG A 32 34.74 48.63 30.20
N TRP A 33 33.67 48.96 29.46
CA TRP A 33 32.30 48.76 29.88
C TRP A 33 31.99 47.25 29.98
N LEU A 34 32.42 46.45 28.97
CA LEU A 34 32.21 45.00 28.94
C LEU A 34 33.04 44.30 30.05
N GLU A 35 34.29 44.77 30.26
CA GLU A 35 35.15 44.27 31.36
C GLU A 35 34.50 44.51 32.75
N ALA A 36 33.91 45.68 32.96
CA ALA A 36 33.19 45.98 34.19
C ALA A 36 31.95 45.11 34.35
N LEU A 37 31.19 44.92 33.29
CA LEU A 37 29.97 44.10 33.30
C LEU A 37 30.29 42.61 33.58
N VAL A 38 31.38 42.09 33.01
CA VAL A 38 31.82 40.71 33.27
C VAL A 38 32.34 40.58 34.72
N ALA A 39 33.05 41.61 35.25
CA ALA A 39 33.52 41.61 36.63
C ALA A 39 32.37 41.60 37.65
N GLU A 40 31.30 42.34 37.42
CA GLU A 40 30.08 42.33 38.23
C GLU A 40 29.42 40.96 38.29
N ARG A 41 29.57 40.15 37.26
CA ARG A 41 29.08 38.76 37.21
C ARG A 41 30.11 37.73 37.68
N GLY A 42 31.13 38.16 38.42
CA GLY A 42 32.14 37.29 39.04
C GLY A 42 33.20 36.78 38.05
N GLY A 43 33.34 37.39 36.88
CA GLY A 43 34.42 37.13 35.94
C GLY A 43 35.65 37.99 36.20
N ARG A 44 36.80 37.68 35.54
CA ARG A 44 38.02 38.47 35.61
C ARG A 44 38.06 39.50 34.47
N ALA A 45 38.01 40.80 34.79
CA ALA A 45 38.00 41.86 33.79
C ALA A 45 39.21 41.77 32.81
N GLY A 46 40.39 41.46 33.27
CA GLY A 46 41.59 41.38 32.41
C GLY A 46 41.60 40.23 31.40
N THR A 47 40.71 39.23 31.52
CA THR A 47 40.61 38.10 30.55
C THR A 47 39.73 38.43 29.36
N VAL A 48 38.78 39.36 29.49
CA VAL A 48 37.83 39.76 28.41
C VAL A 48 38.61 40.24 27.18
N ARG A 49 39.62 41.05 27.34
CA ARG A 49 40.47 41.53 26.24
C ARG A 49 41.17 40.39 25.51
N ASN A 50 41.74 39.44 26.26
CA ASN A 50 42.43 38.29 25.68
C ASN A 50 41.47 37.38 24.91
N ILE A 51 40.27 37.18 25.42
CA ILE A 51 39.23 36.38 24.73
C ILE A 51 38.77 37.11 23.45
N LEU A 52 38.43 38.39 23.54
CA LEU A 52 37.92 39.15 22.38
C LEU A 52 38.92 39.26 21.23
N TYR A 53 40.20 39.49 21.52
CA TYR A 53 41.18 39.79 20.47
C TYR A 53 42.09 38.62 20.11
N LYS A 54 42.31 37.67 21.02
CA LYS A 54 43.25 36.57 20.86
C LYS A 54 42.64 35.19 21.04
N ASP A 55 41.33 35.12 21.38
CA ASP A 55 40.62 33.88 21.72
C ASP A 55 41.31 33.07 22.88
N LEU A 56 42.01 33.77 23.76
CA LEU A 56 42.73 33.19 24.88
C LEU A 56 41.97 33.41 26.20
N GLY A 57 41.56 32.30 26.85
CA GLY A 57 40.84 32.28 28.14
C GLY A 57 40.45 30.86 28.53
N SER A 58 40.18 30.66 29.83
CA SER A 58 39.63 29.36 30.27
C SER A 58 38.19 29.16 29.72
N PRO A 59 37.71 27.92 29.56
CA PRO A 59 36.33 27.66 29.17
C PRO A 59 35.30 28.36 30.06
N GLU A 60 35.55 28.44 31.36
CA GLU A 60 34.66 29.10 32.32
C GLU A 60 34.59 30.61 32.11
N GLU A 61 35.75 31.25 31.78
CA GLU A 61 35.81 32.68 31.48
C GLU A 61 35.12 32.98 30.15
N LYS A 62 35.29 32.14 29.14
CA LYS A 62 34.61 32.23 27.85
C LYS A 62 33.10 32.05 28.01
N GLU A 63 32.64 31.09 28.82
CA GLU A 63 31.22 30.84 29.11
C GLU A 63 30.58 32.05 29.81
N ARG A 64 31.25 32.66 30.77
CA ARG A 64 30.76 33.87 31.42
C ARG A 64 30.66 35.05 30.45
N LEU A 65 31.63 35.23 29.58
CA LEU A 65 31.61 36.30 28.58
C LEU A 65 30.45 36.04 27.59
N TYR A 66 30.23 34.79 27.17
CA TYR A 66 29.12 34.46 26.33
C TYR A 66 27.78 34.76 27.01
N GLY A 67 27.60 34.37 28.27
CA GLY A 67 26.41 34.69 29.04
C GLY A 67 26.10 36.18 29.10
N VAL A 68 27.13 37.00 29.30
CA VAL A 68 27.00 38.48 29.29
C VAL A 68 26.58 38.98 27.90
N LEU A 69 27.22 38.51 26.83
CA LEU A 69 26.88 38.91 25.47
C LEU A 69 25.46 38.46 25.09
N ALA A 70 25.08 37.25 25.42
CA ALA A 70 23.74 36.72 25.15
C ALA A 70 22.64 37.54 25.83
N ASP A 71 22.87 37.96 27.09
CA ASP A 71 21.91 38.82 27.79
C ASP A 71 21.80 40.20 27.13
N LEU A 72 22.91 40.76 26.70
CA LEU A 72 22.92 42.05 25.97
C LEU A 72 22.20 41.97 24.62
N TYR A 73 22.30 40.86 23.91
CA TYR A 73 21.50 40.62 22.70
C TYR A 73 19.99 40.62 23.02
N ARG A 74 19.58 39.91 24.10
CA ARG A 74 18.18 39.89 24.53
C ARG A 74 17.67 41.26 24.97
N GLU A 75 18.49 42.01 25.72
CA GLU A 75 18.16 43.37 26.12
C GLU A 75 18.02 44.32 24.91
N ALA A 76 18.75 44.04 23.83
CA ALA A 76 18.65 44.79 22.56
C ALA A 76 17.49 44.32 21.68
N GLY A 77 16.71 43.31 22.09
CA GLY A 77 15.63 42.73 21.28
C GLY A 77 16.14 41.85 20.16
N LEU A 78 17.38 41.40 20.23
CA LEU A 78 18.02 40.54 19.23
C LEU A 78 18.12 39.09 19.71
N THR A 79 18.12 38.15 18.78
CA THR A 79 18.39 36.74 19.08
C THR A 79 19.90 36.58 19.40
N PRO A 80 20.29 36.00 20.55
CA PRO A 80 21.69 35.72 20.86
C PRO A 80 22.30 34.82 19.79
N PRO A 81 23.54 35.09 19.34
CA PRO A 81 24.23 34.18 18.43
C PRO A 81 24.49 32.83 19.14
N PRO A 82 24.66 31.74 18.42
CA PRO A 82 24.98 30.44 19.00
C PRO A 82 26.32 30.56 19.76
N PRO A 83 26.50 29.84 20.89
CA PRO A 83 27.76 29.87 21.60
C PRO A 83 28.90 29.34 20.72
N PRO A 84 30.13 29.85 20.90
CA PRO A 84 31.27 29.36 20.13
C PRO A 84 31.48 27.85 20.26
N PRO A 85 31.91 27.16 19.20
CA PRO A 85 32.06 25.69 19.17
C PRO A 85 32.87 25.13 20.33
N GLU A 86 33.91 25.86 20.75
CA GLU A 86 34.80 25.44 21.83
C GLU A 86 34.10 25.33 23.19
N LEU A 87 33.25 26.28 23.54
CA LEU A 87 32.44 26.23 24.77
C LEU A 87 31.51 25.04 24.78
N PHE A 88 30.90 24.77 23.64
CA PHE A 88 30.00 23.65 23.49
C PHE A 88 30.69 22.31 23.58
N LEU A 89 31.82 22.16 22.93
CA LEU A 89 32.61 20.93 22.95
C LEU A 89 33.08 20.60 24.38
N GLU A 90 33.45 21.60 25.17
CA GLU A 90 33.91 21.39 26.56
C GLU A 90 32.73 21.05 27.49
N THR A 91 31.62 21.79 27.42
CA THR A 91 30.41 21.54 28.23
C THR A 91 29.77 20.22 27.88
N ALA A 92 29.64 19.88 26.57
CA ALA A 92 29.15 18.60 26.11
C ALA A 92 30.09 17.44 26.52
N ARG A 93 31.41 17.63 26.46
CA ARG A 93 32.38 16.63 26.91
C ARG A 93 32.25 16.32 28.39
N LYS A 94 31.89 17.30 29.24
CA LYS A 94 31.74 17.14 30.70
C LYS A 94 30.39 16.43 31.04
N ALA A 95 29.35 16.69 30.30
CA ALA A 95 28.01 16.17 30.55
C ALA A 95 27.81 14.71 30.12
N LEU A 96 28.59 14.21 29.15
CA LEU A 96 28.44 12.87 28.57
C LEU A 96 29.26 11.81 29.31
N GLY A 97 28.78 10.62 29.52
CA GLY A 97 29.51 9.45 30.02
C GLY A 97 30.59 8.94 29.06
N ARG A 98 31.38 7.96 29.51
CA ARG A 98 32.60 7.54 28.81
C ARG A 98 32.32 6.98 27.39
N ASP A 99 31.31 6.17 27.22
CA ASP A 99 30.91 5.61 25.94
C ASP A 99 30.33 6.69 25.00
N LYS A 100 29.44 7.54 25.50
CA LYS A 100 28.84 8.63 24.75
C LYS A 100 29.87 9.66 24.31
N ARG A 101 30.85 10.02 25.20
CA ARG A 101 31.97 10.89 24.84
C ARG A 101 32.82 10.31 23.72
N ARG A 102 33.05 8.99 23.71
CA ARG A 102 33.78 8.32 22.61
C ARG A 102 33.08 8.46 21.29
N ILE A 103 31.76 8.20 21.25
CA ILE A 103 30.91 8.32 20.06
C ILE A 103 30.89 9.78 19.59
N PHE A 104 30.63 10.71 20.49
CA PHE A 104 30.60 12.15 20.23
C PHE A 104 31.92 12.65 19.60
N ARG A 105 33.07 12.32 20.20
CA ARG A 105 34.41 12.71 19.71
C ARG A 105 34.70 12.07 18.35
N ARG A 106 34.35 10.81 18.17
CA ARG A 106 34.60 10.11 16.93
C ARG A 106 33.79 10.74 15.79
N PHE A 107 32.50 11.02 16.02
CA PHE A 107 31.63 11.62 15.00
C PHE A 107 32.17 12.99 14.56
N LEU A 108 32.51 13.87 15.51
CA LEU A 108 33.03 15.19 15.18
C LEU A 108 34.40 15.14 14.50
N LYS A 109 35.30 14.25 14.96
CA LYS A 109 36.62 14.09 14.35
C LYS A 109 36.55 13.62 12.89
N GLU A 110 35.71 12.63 12.59
CA GLU A 110 35.49 12.15 11.23
C GLU A 110 34.86 13.24 10.36
N LEU A 111 33.90 14.01 10.91
CA LEU A 111 33.26 15.11 10.19
C LEU A 111 34.23 16.29 9.92
N GLU A 112 35.11 16.65 10.89
CA GLU A 112 36.14 17.67 10.70
C GLU A 112 37.22 17.25 9.70
N ALA A 113 37.50 15.93 9.59
CA ALA A 113 38.38 15.37 8.57
C ALA A 113 37.75 15.35 7.16
N GLY A 114 36.53 15.82 7.00
CA GLY A 114 35.79 15.79 5.74
C GLY A 114 35.15 14.44 5.39
N GLU A 115 35.20 13.50 6.32
CA GLU A 115 34.55 12.20 6.19
C GLU A 115 33.03 12.34 6.43
N ARG A 116 32.28 11.31 6.06
CA ARG A 116 30.83 11.23 6.28
C ARG A 116 30.52 10.16 7.34
N PRO A 117 30.65 10.49 8.64
CA PRO A 117 30.40 9.52 9.69
C PRO A 117 28.93 9.05 9.64
N GLN A 118 28.76 7.74 9.59
CA GLN A 118 27.46 7.07 9.58
C GLN A 118 27.42 6.10 10.75
N MET A 119 26.73 6.49 11.82
CA MET A 119 26.77 5.76 13.08
C MET A 119 25.36 5.40 13.56
N VAL A 120 25.22 4.17 14.01
CA VAL A 120 24.02 3.70 14.71
C VAL A 120 24.40 3.35 16.15
N VAL A 121 23.62 3.88 17.08
CA VAL A 121 23.75 3.56 18.51
C VAL A 121 22.46 2.95 19.01
N VAL A 122 22.55 1.95 19.87
CA VAL A 122 21.39 1.23 20.39
C VAL A 122 21.40 1.25 21.91
N GLY A 123 20.27 1.60 22.50
CA GLY A 123 20.13 1.60 23.94
C GLY A 123 18.66 1.53 24.34
N GLY A 124 18.39 0.84 25.43
CA GLY A 124 17.06 0.76 26.02
C GLY A 124 16.54 2.13 26.50
N PRO A 125 15.34 2.18 27.07
CA PRO A 125 14.82 3.40 27.70
C PRO A 125 15.82 3.98 28.70
N ALA A 126 15.92 5.31 28.75
CA ALA A 126 16.72 6.05 29.73
C ALA A 126 18.25 5.79 29.71
N THR A 127 18.81 5.24 28.63
CA THR A 127 20.28 5.08 28.48
C THR A 127 21.02 6.37 28.11
N GLY A 128 20.30 7.48 27.90
CA GLY A 128 20.89 8.79 27.57
C GLY A 128 21.04 9.04 26.06
N LYS A 129 20.27 8.38 25.20
CA LYS A 129 20.20 8.66 23.74
C LYS A 129 19.96 10.15 23.47
N GLY A 130 18.92 10.73 24.08
CA GLY A 130 18.57 12.14 23.92
C GLY A 130 19.69 13.09 24.36
N VAL A 131 20.38 12.77 25.45
CA VAL A 131 21.53 13.59 25.94
C VAL A 131 22.66 13.58 24.89
N LEU A 132 22.96 12.44 24.29
CA LEU A 132 23.98 12.34 23.25
C LEU A 132 23.61 13.16 22.01
N LEU A 133 22.38 13.00 21.51
CA LEU A 133 21.89 13.69 20.31
C LEU A 133 21.80 15.21 20.56
N SER A 134 21.29 15.63 21.70
CA SER A 134 21.22 17.05 22.09
C SER A 134 22.60 17.70 22.18
N ALA A 135 23.56 17.01 22.77
CA ALA A 135 24.95 17.50 22.84
C ALA A 135 25.58 17.62 21.45
N LEU A 136 25.37 16.61 20.60
CA LEU A 136 25.88 16.61 19.22
C LEU A 136 25.17 17.66 18.36
N GLY A 137 23.86 17.81 18.51
CA GLY A 137 23.05 18.82 17.81
C GLY A 137 23.56 20.22 18.07
N ARG A 138 23.78 20.55 19.33
CA ARG A 138 24.37 21.83 19.72
C ARG A 138 25.79 22.03 19.14
N ALA A 139 26.66 21.03 19.24
CA ALA A 139 28.01 21.11 18.68
C ALA A 139 27.99 21.34 17.16
N LEU A 140 27.13 20.67 16.44
CA LEU A 140 26.97 20.81 14.98
C LEU A 140 26.36 22.15 14.58
N SER A 141 25.36 22.67 15.31
CA SER A 141 24.79 24.01 15.10
C SER A 141 25.79 25.14 15.30
N ALA A 142 26.81 24.91 16.11
CA ALA A 142 27.91 25.86 16.32
C ALA A 142 28.95 25.83 15.18
N LEU A 143 28.95 24.83 14.31
CA LEU A 143 29.87 24.72 13.17
C LEU A 143 29.21 25.32 11.90
N PRO A 144 29.85 26.30 11.22
CA PRO A 144 29.28 26.90 10.03
C PRO A 144 28.95 25.87 8.93
N GLY A 145 27.70 25.90 8.43
CA GLY A 145 27.25 25.01 7.38
C GLY A 145 27.09 23.53 7.81
N LYS A 146 27.08 23.25 9.11
CA LYS A 146 26.90 21.91 9.69
C LYS A 146 25.68 21.80 10.60
N GLU A 147 24.74 22.74 10.48
CA GLU A 147 23.47 22.66 11.20
C GLU A 147 22.76 21.32 10.95
N PRO A 148 22.48 20.52 11.98
CA PRO A 148 21.90 19.20 11.78
C PRO A 148 20.42 19.28 11.48
N VAL A 149 19.92 18.31 10.73
CA VAL A 149 18.50 17.97 10.67
C VAL A 149 18.19 17.07 11.85
N LEU A 150 17.20 17.45 12.67
CA LEU A 150 16.76 16.68 13.83
C LEU A 150 15.49 15.89 13.47
N LEU A 151 15.49 14.59 13.71
CA LEU A 151 14.35 13.72 13.46
C LEU A 151 14.10 12.82 14.67
N ASN A 152 12.95 13.04 15.32
CA ASN A 152 12.49 12.22 16.43
C ASN A 152 11.31 11.37 15.96
N LEU A 153 11.48 10.05 16.01
CA LEU A 153 10.49 9.07 15.57
C LEU A 153 10.00 8.24 16.76
N GLY A 154 8.69 8.23 16.95
CA GLY A 154 8.03 7.42 17.97
C GLY A 154 6.53 7.69 17.93
N GLY A 155 5.71 6.67 18.21
CA GLY A 155 4.27 6.80 18.09
C GLY A 155 3.80 7.00 16.64
N GLU A 156 3.12 8.10 16.36
CA GLU A 156 2.66 8.41 15.01
C GLU A 156 3.73 9.17 14.20
N LEU A 157 4.31 8.48 13.22
CA LEU A 157 5.49 8.97 12.50
C LEU A 157 5.19 10.10 11.52
N ALA A 158 3.99 10.18 10.98
CA ALA A 158 3.60 11.22 10.02
C ALA A 158 3.82 12.62 10.60
N GLN A 159 3.67 12.80 11.91
CA GLN A 159 3.88 14.07 12.59
C GLN A 159 5.32 14.58 12.57
N ALA A 160 6.29 13.68 12.52
CA ALA A 160 7.70 14.04 12.37
C ALA A 160 8.11 14.09 10.89
N LEU A 161 7.57 13.21 10.05
CA LEU A 161 7.97 13.08 8.65
C LEU A 161 7.37 14.17 7.76
N VAL A 162 6.11 14.59 7.99
CA VAL A 162 5.46 15.64 7.17
C VAL A 162 6.16 16.99 7.32
N PRO A 163 6.36 17.56 8.52
CA PRO A 163 7.09 18.83 8.67
C PRO A 163 8.51 18.77 8.11
N LEU A 164 9.19 17.64 8.28
CA LEU A 164 10.53 17.44 7.71
C LEU A 164 10.47 17.48 6.18
N SER A 165 9.49 16.78 5.57
CA SER A 165 9.33 16.76 4.12
C SER A 165 9.03 18.14 3.54
N GLU A 166 8.24 18.95 4.25
CA GLU A 166 7.97 20.35 3.88
C GLU A 166 9.23 21.21 3.91
N ALA A 167 10.01 21.09 4.99
CA ALA A 167 11.29 21.79 5.11
C ALA A 167 12.31 21.37 4.03
N LEU A 168 12.20 20.16 3.51
CA LEU A 168 13.06 19.61 2.45
C LEU A 168 12.50 19.83 1.02
N GLY A 169 11.34 20.47 0.87
CA GLY A 169 10.71 20.76 -0.41
C GLY A 169 10.10 19.55 -1.13
N VAL A 170 9.75 18.49 -0.41
CA VAL A 170 9.07 17.28 -0.91
C VAL A 170 7.76 16.99 -0.16
N GLY A 171 7.19 18.02 0.47
CA GLY A 171 6.01 17.86 1.32
C GLY A 171 4.74 17.47 0.55
N GLU A 172 4.56 17.94 -0.68
CA GLU A 172 3.40 17.59 -1.50
C GLU A 172 3.42 16.11 -1.89
N GLU A 173 4.58 15.61 -2.34
CA GLU A 173 4.74 14.21 -2.73
C GLU A 173 4.56 13.26 -1.53
N VAL A 174 5.13 13.61 -0.37
CA VAL A 174 4.98 12.82 0.85
C VAL A 174 3.51 12.80 1.30
N ARG A 175 2.81 13.95 1.32
CA ARG A 175 1.38 13.99 1.64
C ARG A 175 0.54 13.19 0.66
N ALA A 176 0.86 13.25 -0.63
CA ALA A 176 0.16 12.47 -1.64
C ALA A 176 0.32 10.95 -1.43
N LEU A 177 1.49 10.49 -0.99
CA LEU A 177 1.72 9.08 -0.63
C LEU A 177 0.99 8.70 0.67
N LEU A 178 1.04 9.54 1.69
CA LEU A 178 0.35 9.30 2.96
C LEU A 178 -1.17 9.27 2.78
N ALA A 179 -1.72 10.14 1.93
CA ALA A 179 -3.14 10.15 1.59
C ALA A 179 -3.61 8.88 0.84
N GLN A 180 -2.69 8.15 0.23
CA GLN A 180 -2.99 6.86 -0.39
C GLN A 180 -3.02 5.71 0.62
N LEU A 181 -2.43 5.86 1.81
CA LEU A 181 -2.45 4.81 2.83
C LEU A 181 -3.88 4.59 3.34
N SER A 182 -4.32 3.33 3.32
CA SER A 182 -5.62 2.92 3.82
C SER A 182 -5.50 1.62 4.62
N PRO A 183 -6.25 1.47 5.72
CA PRO A 183 -6.28 0.24 6.52
C PRO A 183 -6.79 -0.98 5.75
N THR A 184 -7.51 -0.75 4.66
CA THR A 184 -8.07 -1.82 3.81
C THR A 184 -7.16 -2.23 2.66
N GLN A 185 -6.02 -1.53 2.46
CA GLN A 185 -5.07 -1.87 1.40
C GLN A 185 -4.35 -3.19 1.65
N PRO A 186 -3.92 -3.89 0.58
CA PRO A 186 -3.00 -5.02 0.69
C PRO A 186 -1.74 -4.64 1.47
N TYR A 187 -1.32 -5.52 2.37
CA TYR A 187 -0.19 -5.23 3.27
C TYR A 187 1.13 -4.95 2.53
N GLY A 188 1.35 -5.63 1.40
CA GLY A 188 2.51 -5.35 0.54
C GLY A 188 2.47 -3.93 -0.06
N LEU A 189 1.29 -3.45 -0.46
CA LEU A 189 1.11 -2.10 -0.97
C LEU A 189 1.28 -1.05 0.14
N GLN A 190 0.71 -1.29 1.34
CA GLN A 190 0.97 -0.42 2.50
C GLN A 190 2.47 -0.30 2.77
N GLY A 191 3.19 -1.43 2.81
CA GLY A 191 4.64 -1.45 3.02
C GLY A 191 5.42 -0.75 1.91
N ALA A 192 5.03 -0.91 0.65
CA ALA A 192 5.65 -0.22 -0.48
C ALA A 192 5.47 1.30 -0.40
N LEU A 193 4.25 1.79 -0.13
CA LEU A 193 3.98 3.22 0.04
C LEU A 193 4.75 3.82 1.23
N GLN A 194 4.81 3.11 2.35
CA GLN A 194 5.59 3.53 3.51
C GLN A 194 7.10 3.64 3.19
N GLN A 195 7.65 2.69 2.43
CA GLN A 195 9.05 2.74 2.01
C GLN A 195 9.31 3.83 0.97
N GLU A 196 8.34 4.16 0.13
CA GLU A 196 8.45 5.26 -0.83
C GLU A 196 8.56 6.62 -0.13
N VAL A 197 7.80 6.84 0.94
CA VAL A 197 7.95 8.03 1.80
C VAL A 197 9.38 8.15 2.32
N LEU A 198 9.97 7.05 2.83
CA LEU A 198 11.35 7.05 3.31
C LEU A 198 12.37 7.28 2.18
N LEU A 199 12.09 6.76 0.99
CA LEU A 199 12.94 6.94 -0.18
C LEU A 199 13.00 8.42 -0.61
N LEU A 200 11.86 9.08 -0.71
CA LEU A 200 11.78 10.51 -1.03
C LEU A 200 12.53 11.36 0.00
N LEU A 201 12.34 11.07 1.27
CA LEU A 201 13.05 11.77 2.35
C LEU A 201 14.56 11.53 2.29
N ALA A 202 15.02 10.30 2.03
CA ALA A 202 16.45 10.02 1.88
C ALA A 202 17.06 10.78 0.71
N GLN A 203 16.38 10.85 -0.43
CA GLN A 203 16.82 11.62 -1.60
C GLN A 203 16.89 13.12 -1.31
N ALA A 204 15.88 13.66 -0.62
CA ALA A 204 15.84 15.07 -0.25
C ALA A 204 16.95 15.43 0.76
N LEU A 205 17.17 14.61 1.78
CA LEU A 205 18.24 14.79 2.75
C LEU A 205 19.63 14.71 2.08
N ASN A 206 19.83 13.79 1.15
CA ASN A 206 21.09 13.69 0.40
C ASN A 206 21.37 14.92 -0.47
N ARG A 207 20.31 15.55 -1.03
CA ARG A 207 20.45 16.82 -1.77
C ARG A 207 20.78 17.99 -0.86
N GLU A 208 20.17 18.05 0.32
CA GLU A 208 20.43 19.07 1.33
C GLU A 208 21.87 18.99 1.87
N GLY A 209 22.40 17.76 2.04
CA GLY A 209 23.80 17.54 2.45
C GLY A 209 24.11 17.81 3.92
N ARG A 210 23.11 18.20 4.74
CA ARG A 210 23.25 18.50 6.18
C ARG A 210 23.30 17.22 7.00
N PRO A 211 24.04 17.17 8.13
CA PRO A 211 24.04 16.02 9.03
C PRO A 211 22.65 15.70 9.57
N LEU A 212 22.31 14.41 9.68
CA LEU A 212 21.06 13.94 10.28
C LEU A 212 21.30 13.39 11.69
N LEU A 213 20.57 13.89 12.67
CA LEU A 213 20.47 13.33 14.01
C LEU A 213 19.08 12.72 14.18
N LEU A 214 19.04 11.39 14.23
CA LEU A 214 17.80 10.63 14.32
C LEU A 214 17.68 9.94 15.66
N ARG A 215 16.52 10.06 16.30
CA ARG A 215 16.11 9.26 17.44
C ARG A 215 14.89 8.44 17.06
N ALA A 216 14.91 7.15 17.35
CA ALA A 216 13.76 6.28 17.14
C ALA A 216 13.51 5.40 18.37
N GLU A 217 12.26 5.36 18.81
CA GLU A 217 11.80 4.48 19.88
C GLU A 217 11.53 3.06 19.33
N ALA A 218 11.06 2.12 20.16
CA ALA A 218 10.88 0.74 19.73
C ALA A 218 9.70 0.56 18.76
N GLU A 219 8.63 1.30 18.98
CA GLU A 219 7.37 1.16 18.23
C GLU A 219 6.97 2.47 17.57
N GLY A 220 6.24 2.34 16.47
CA GLY A 220 5.65 3.45 15.75
C GLY A 220 4.55 3.00 14.80
N THR A 221 3.71 3.95 14.40
CA THR A 221 2.67 3.79 13.38
C THR A 221 2.82 4.91 12.34
N LEU A 222 2.30 4.68 11.15
CA LEU A 222 2.23 5.70 10.11
C LEU A 222 0.76 5.82 9.66
N GLU A 223 0.16 7.00 9.86
CA GLU A 223 -1.27 7.24 9.70
C GLU A 223 -2.13 6.22 10.49
N GLY A 224 -1.71 5.90 11.72
CA GLY A 224 -2.35 4.89 12.57
C GLY A 224 -2.12 3.44 12.15
N LEU A 225 -1.44 3.19 11.04
CA LEU A 225 -1.19 1.85 10.52
C LEU A 225 0.13 1.26 11.03
N PRO A 226 0.21 -0.06 11.25
CA PRO A 226 1.45 -0.74 11.60
C PRO A 226 2.52 -0.52 10.53
N LEU A 227 3.78 -0.42 10.95
CA LEU A 227 4.91 -0.35 10.02
C LEU A 227 5.09 -1.68 9.31
N ARG A 228 5.25 -1.63 8.00
CA ARG A 228 5.39 -2.81 7.14
C ARG A 228 6.55 -2.67 6.17
N GLY A 229 7.15 -3.81 5.82
CA GLY A 229 8.07 -3.88 4.71
C GLY A 229 7.34 -4.07 3.37
N PRO A 230 8.05 -3.97 2.23
CA PRO A 230 7.48 -4.26 0.91
C PRO A 230 6.98 -5.70 0.77
N ASP A 231 7.44 -6.60 1.64
CA ASP A 231 6.98 -7.97 1.79
C ASP A 231 5.61 -8.10 2.49
N GLY A 232 5.01 -6.98 2.91
CA GLY A 232 3.75 -6.91 3.66
C GLY A 232 3.88 -7.28 5.14
N ASN A 233 5.04 -7.79 5.59
CA ASN A 233 5.24 -8.19 6.97
C ASN A 233 5.40 -6.99 7.90
N ARG A 234 4.83 -7.10 9.10
CA ARG A 234 5.00 -6.11 10.16
C ARG A 234 6.47 -6.01 10.57
N LYS A 235 6.98 -4.80 10.72
CA LYS A 235 8.36 -4.51 11.12
C LYS A 235 8.38 -3.66 12.39
N GLY A 236 9.35 -3.89 13.26
CA GLY A 236 9.71 -2.91 14.30
C GLY A 236 10.35 -1.67 13.67
N LEU A 237 10.33 -0.56 14.38
CA LEU A 237 10.78 0.74 13.84
C LEU A 237 12.23 0.71 13.34
N ALA A 238 13.14 0.05 14.05
CA ALA A 238 14.54 -0.08 13.64
C ALA A 238 14.70 -0.83 12.32
N ALA A 239 13.99 -1.94 12.15
CA ALA A 239 14.00 -2.74 10.91
C ALA A 239 13.33 -2.00 9.74
N TRP A 240 12.30 -1.20 10.03
CA TRP A 240 11.61 -0.39 9.04
C TRP A 240 12.47 0.78 8.53
N LEU A 241 13.28 1.37 9.41
CA LEU A 241 14.20 2.48 9.09
C LEU A 241 15.50 2.03 8.41
N GLU A 242 15.89 0.77 8.54
CA GLU A 242 17.20 0.30 8.04
C GLU A 242 17.40 0.57 6.53
N PRO A 243 16.43 0.33 5.61
CA PRO A 243 16.59 0.67 4.20
C PRO A 243 16.79 2.17 3.96
N PHE A 244 16.16 3.04 4.76
CA PHE A 244 16.34 4.47 4.72
C PHE A 244 17.77 4.87 5.12
N LEU A 245 18.25 4.38 6.26
CA LEU A 245 19.61 4.67 6.75
C LEU A 245 20.68 4.22 5.75
N LYS A 246 20.51 3.07 5.10
CA LYS A 246 21.43 2.56 4.07
C LYS A 246 21.50 3.43 2.81
N ARG A 247 20.46 4.21 2.53
CA ARG A 247 20.38 5.10 1.35
C ARG A 247 20.93 6.50 1.61
N LEU A 248 21.20 6.84 2.86
CA LEU A 248 21.77 8.14 3.19
C LEU A 248 23.24 8.18 2.78
N SER A 249 23.62 9.23 2.07
CA SER A 249 25.02 9.56 1.72
C SER A 249 25.57 10.73 2.52
N ILE A 250 24.80 11.22 3.49
CA ILE A 250 25.15 12.31 4.41
C ILE A 250 25.70 11.75 5.73
N PRO A 251 26.39 12.57 6.54
CA PRO A 251 26.72 12.20 7.91
C PRO A 251 25.45 12.00 8.74
N TYR A 252 25.39 10.93 9.52
CA TYR A 252 24.27 10.75 10.45
C TYR A 252 24.65 10.01 11.73
N LEU A 253 23.92 10.31 12.81
CA LEU A 253 23.86 9.52 14.02
C LEU A 253 22.40 9.10 14.28
N ALA A 254 22.14 7.80 14.19
CA ALA A 254 20.84 7.23 14.51
C ALA A 254 20.87 6.56 15.89
N ALA A 255 20.05 7.03 16.82
CA ALA A 255 19.91 6.48 18.16
C ALA A 255 18.62 5.68 18.28
N LEU A 256 18.72 4.36 18.23
CA LEU A 256 17.61 3.42 18.17
C LEU A 256 17.37 2.75 19.54
N SER A 257 16.14 2.33 19.81
CA SER A 257 15.79 1.53 20.98
C SER A 257 16.04 0.03 20.78
N GLU A 258 16.03 -0.43 19.52
CA GLU A 258 16.26 -1.80 19.12
C GLU A 258 17.39 -1.89 18.08
N PRO A 259 18.13 -2.99 18.03
CA PRO A 259 19.15 -3.19 17.03
C PRO A 259 18.55 -3.32 15.61
N PRO A 260 19.15 -2.66 14.61
CA PRO A 260 18.79 -2.87 13.22
C PRO A 260 19.23 -4.29 12.79
N PRO A 261 18.53 -4.93 11.82
CA PRO A 261 18.80 -6.30 11.41
C PRO A 261 20.21 -6.55 10.88
N THR A 262 20.78 -5.64 10.10
CA THR A 262 22.07 -5.85 9.42
C THR A 262 23.08 -4.70 9.55
N LEU A 263 22.64 -3.48 9.91
CA LEU A 263 23.57 -2.36 10.12
C LEU A 263 24.41 -2.56 11.39
N PRO A 264 25.70 -2.25 11.34
CA PRO A 264 26.54 -2.25 12.54
C PRO A 264 26.10 -1.16 13.51
N TYR A 265 26.10 -1.48 14.79
CA TYR A 265 25.70 -0.54 15.83
C TYR A 265 26.62 -0.60 17.05
N GLN A 266 26.59 0.47 17.86
CA GLN A 266 27.29 0.54 19.13
C GLN A 266 26.27 0.57 20.28
N PRO A 267 26.37 -0.32 21.29
CA PRO A 267 25.48 -0.28 22.43
C PRO A 267 25.79 0.90 23.35
N LEU A 268 24.74 1.53 23.89
CA LEU A 268 24.83 2.55 24.93
C LEU A 268 24.64 1.92 26.30
N SER A 269 25.60 2.21 27.19
CA SER A 269 25.52 1.75 28.57
C SER A 269 24.60 2.63 29.43
N PRO A 270 23.93 2.07 30.45
CA PRO A 270 23.27 2.88 31.47
C PRO A 270 24.23 3.88 32.14
N PRO A 271 23.71 5.01 32.71
CA PRO A 271 24.55 6.04 33.28
C PRO A 271 25.45 5.51 34.41
N SER A 272 26.66 6.00 34.46
CA SER A 272 27.52 5.82 35.63
C SER A 272 27.04 6.68 36.81
N ARG A 273 27.46 6.34 38.03
CA ARG A 273 27.13 7.14 39.22
C ARG A 273 27.60 8.58 39.12
N GLU A 274 28.73 8.80 38.48
CA GLU A 274 29.30 10.14 38.26
C GLU A 274 28.47 10.93 37.22
N GLU A 275 27.99 10.30 36.17
CA GLU A 275 27.08 10.94 35.23
C GLU A 275 25.76 11.32 35.90
N ALA A 276 25.22 10.47 36.74
CA ALA A 276 23.99 10.73 37.50
C ALA A 276 24.18 11.95 38.44
N ARG A 277 25.29 12.00 39.19
CA ARG A 277 25.61 13.15 40.05
C ARG A 277 25.70 14.46 39.27
N ARG A 278 26.35 14.44 38.11
CA ARG A 278 26.49 15.59 37.25
C ARG A 278 25.13 16.06 36.70
N PHE A 279 24.31 15.15 36.23
CA PHE A 279 22.97 15.42 35.76
C PHE A 279 22.12 16.14 36.82
N VAL A 280 22.18 15.71 38.08
CA VAL A 280 21.45 16.36 39.19
C VAL A 280 22.03 17.76 39.48
N ARG A 281 23.37 17.93 39.55
CA ARG A 281 23.98 19.22 39.80
C ARG A 281 23.68 20.30 38.77
N GLU A 282 23.61 19.91 37.51
CA GLU A 282 23.26 20.83 36.42
C GLU A 282 21.84 21.37 36.52
N ARG A 283 20.90 20.55 36.99
CA ARG A 283 19.49 20.90 37.09
C ARG A 283 19.10 21.49 38.45
N LEU A 284 19.77 21.10 39.48
CA LEU A 284 19.52 21.52 40.84
C LEU A 284 20.88 22.00 41.49
N PRO A 285 21.45 23.12 41.03
CA PRO A 285 22.80 23.56 41.45
C PRO A 285 22.91 23.86 42.93
N HIS A 286 21.78 24.17 43.58
CA HIS A 286 21.75 24.52 45.00
C HIS A 286 21.38 23.35 45.92
N LEU A 287 21.28 22.13 45.39
CA LEU A 287 20.93 20.95 46.18
C LEU A 287 22.05 20.53 47.12
N PRO A 288 21.78 20.29 48.42
CA PRO A 288 22.78 19.79 49.35
C PRO A 288 23.40 18.46 48.91
N PRO A 289 24.72 18.25 49.11
CA PRO A 289 25.41 17.04 48.65
C PRO A 289 24.77 15.72 49.16
N GLU A 290 24.27 15.69 50.37
CA GLU A 290 23.60 14.53 50.96
C GLU A 290 22.31 14.19 50.23
N ARG A 291 21.53 15.20 49.89
CA ARG A 291 20.27 15.03 49.14
C ARG A 291 20.53 14.58 47.69
N LEU A 292 21.59 15.14 47.07
CA LEU A 292 22.04 14.73 45.74
C LEU A 292 22.38 13.23 45.72
N GLU A 293 23.19 12.77 46.70
CA GLU A 293 23.57 11.36 46.81
C GLU A 293 22.35 10.46 47.06
N ALA A 294 21.37 10.92 47.83
CA ALA A 294 20.13 10.21 48.06
C ALA A 294 19.35 9.98 46.75
N LEU A 295 19.21 11.04 45.92
CA LEU A 295 18.54 10.95 44.62
C LEU A 295 19.27 10.00 43.67
N VAL A 296 20.60 10.08 43.59
CA VAL A 296 21.42 9.21 42.73
C VAL A 296 21.33 7.74 43.17
N ASN A 297 21.37 7.49 44.50
CA ASN A 297 21.23 6.12 45.02
C ASN A 297 19.85 5.56 44.79
N GLN A 298 18.78 6.33 44.93
CA GLN A 298 17.42 5.95 44.70
C GLN A 298 17.14 5.64 43.20
N ALA A 299 17.70 6.46 42.31
CA ALA A 299 17.57 6.25 40.86
C ALA A 299 18.35 5.03 40.36
N GLY A 300 19.36 4.59 41.11
CA GLY A 300 20.25 3.51 40.67
C GLY A 300 21.00 3.90 39.38
N ARG A 301 20.84 3.09 38.33
CA ARG A 301 21.45 3.32 37.00
C ARG A 301 20.41 3.68 35.92
N ASN A 302 19.29 4.27 36.31
CA ASN A 302 18.19 4.59 35.40
C ASN A 302 18.04 6.12 35.24
N PHE A 303 18.37 6.66 34.07
CA PHE A 303 18.18 8.10 33.79
C PHE A 303 16.71 8.53 33.82
N GLY A 304 15.76 7.66 33.48
CA GLY A 304 14.33 7.98 33.55
C GLY A 304 13.87 8.21 34.99
N GLU A 305 14.26 7.31 35.89
CA GLU A 305 14.00 7.44 37.32
C GLU A 305 14.73 8.64 37.92
N LEU A 306 15.98 8.87 37.54
CA LEU A 306 16.73 10.05 37.98
C LEU A 306 16.03 11.36 37.54
N SER A 307 15.56 11.41 36.29
CA SER A 307 14.83 12.59 35.77
C SER A 307 13.52 12.81 36.54
N ARG A 308 12.79 11.72 36.88
CA ARG A 308 11.58 11.79 37.70
C ARG A 308 11.89 12.34 39.09
N LEU A 309 12.93 11.84 39.76
CA LEU A 309 13.31 12.28 41.09
C LEU A 309 13.78 13.76 41.10
N VAL A 310 14.49 14.18 40.06
CA VAL A 310 14.89 15.59 39.88
C VAL A 310 13.64 16.46 39.68
N LEU A 311 12.65 16.00 38.93
CA LEU A 311 11.38 16.73 38.77
C LEU A 311 10.65 16.90 40.09
N LEU A 312 10.53 15.84 40.89
CA LEU A 312 9.86 15.90 42.20
C LEU A 312 10.57 16.86 43.15
N GLU A 313 11.89 16.83 43.17
CA GLU A 313 12.72 17.74 43.98
C GLU A 313 12.63 19.20 43.48
N ALA A 314 12.61 19.44 42.16
CA ALA A 314 12.45 20.78 41.59
C ALA A 314 11.07 21.36 41.89
N ALA A 315 10.05 20.54 41.86
CA ALA A 315 8.66 20.91 42.16
C ALA A 315 8.44 21.11 43.68
N LYS A 316 9.37 20.69 44.54
CA LYS A 316 9.17 20.58 46.01
C LYS A 316 7.92 19.81 46.37
N HIS A 317 7.68 18.79 45.58
CA HIS A 317 6.46 17.98 45.65
C HIS A 317 6.50 17.01 46.85
N ASP A 318 5.38 16.90 47.60
CA ASP A 318 5.23 15.90 48.65
C ASP A 318 5.14 14.49 47.99
N PRO A 319 6.11 13.57 48.21
CA PRO A 319 6.11 12.26 47.62
C PRO A 319 4.91 11.37 47.99
N LYS A 320 4.08 11.81 48.97
CA LYS A 320 2.85 11.13 49.33
C LYS A 320 1.64 11.53 48.49
N THR A 321 1.69 12.65 47.77
CA THR A 321 0.64 13.12 46.88
C THR A 321 0.93 12.68 45.46
N PRO A 322 -0.04 12.14 44.71
CA PRO A 322 0.15 11.84 43.28
C PRO A 322 0.55 13.12 42.51
N LEU A 323 1.51 13.01 41.58
CA LEU A 323 2.03 14.15 40.82
C LEU A 323 0.92 14.86 40.01
N GLN A 324 -0.05 14.10 39.56
CA GLN A 324 -1.24 14.58 38.84
C GLN A 324 -2.15 15.49 39.68
N ASP A 325 -2.04 15.42 40.99
CA ASP A 325 -2.82 16.23 41.92
C ASP A 325 -2.08 17.51 42.36
N ASP A 326 -0.83 17.70 41.88
CA ASP A 326 -0.08 18.92 42.14
C ASP A 326 -0.68 20.11 41.42
N PRO A 327 -1.21 21.12 42.13
CA PRO A 327 -1.87 22.27 41.51
C PRO A 327 -0.98 23.04 40.53
N ALA A 328 0.36 23.02 40.73
CA ALA A 328 1.30 23.72 39.88
C ALA A 328 1.59 22.97 38.56
N LEU A 329 1.55 21.65 38.56
CA LEU A 329 1.86 20.81 37.41
C LEU A 329 0.63 20.25 36.71
N ARG A 330 -0.51 20.19 37.39
CA ARG A 330 -1.75 19.64 36.88
C ARG A 330 -2.17 20.20 35.51
N PRO A 331 -2.14 21.52 35.23
CA PRO A 331 -2.51 22.04 33.91
C PRO A 331 -1.58 21.53 32.79
N LEU A 332 -0.28 21.45 33.06
CA LEU A 332 0.69 20.93 32.10
C LEU A 332 0.50 19.42 31.86
N LEU A 333 0.28 18.64 32.93
CA LEU A 333 0.03 17.20 32.83
C LEU A 333 -1.25 16.90 32.04
N GLN A 334 -2.31 17.68 32.27
CA GLN A 334 -3.56 17.57 31.51
C GLN A 334 -3.36 17.90 30.03
N ALA A 335 -2.62 18.96 29.73
CA ALA A 335 -2.28 19.32 28.35
C ALA A 335 -1.45 18.23 27.66
N LEU A 336 -0.46 17.68 28.33
CA LEU A 336 0.36 16.56 27.83
C LEU A 336 -0.49 15.30 27.60
N SER A 337 -1.42 14.99 28.52
CA SER A 337 -2.36 13.87 28.36
C SER A 337 -3.25 14.06 27.12
N ALA A 338 -3.76 15.27 26.91
CA ALA A 338 -4.61 15.58 25.76
C ALA A 338 -3.84 15.50 24.44
N PHE A 339 -2.61 16.04 24.39
CA PHE A 339 -1.87 16.26 23.15
C PHE A 339 -0.96 15.09 22.75
N SER A 340 -0.78 14.10 23.62
CA SER A 340 0.07 12.94 23.41
C SER A 340 -0.71 11.63 23.52
N PRO A 341 -1.54 11.28 22.54
CA PRO A 341 -2.23 9.99 22.53
C PRO A 341 -1.26 8.82 22.53
N GLU A 342 -1.70 7.65 22.96
CA GLU A 342 -0.83 6.46 23.06
C GLU A 342 -0.15 6.09 21.74
N ALA A 343 -0.87 6.24 20.63
CA ALA A 343 -0.34 5.96 19.30
C ALA A 343 0.63 7.03 18.78
N ASP A 344 0.62 8.22 19.40
CA ASP A 344 1.44 9.35 18.97
C ASP A 344 1.86 10.18 20.18
N PRO A 345 2.99 9.88 20.83
CA PRO A 345 3.48 10.58 22.01
C PRO A 345 4.05 11.98 21.73
N ALA A 346 4.21 12.38 20.47
CA ALA A 346 4.72 13.71 20.13
C ALA A 346 3.66 14.79 20.38
N PHE A 347 4.10 15.98 20.75
CA PHE A 347 3.22 17.13 20.96
C PHE A 347 3.88 18.43 20.49
N PRO A 348 3.13 19.39 19.93
CA PRO A 348 3.66 20.69 19.54
C PRO A 348 3.83 21.61 20.75
N LEU A 349 4.99 22.23 20.91
CA LEU A 349 5.24 23.18 22.00
C LEU A 349 4.30 24.39 21.93
N GLU A 350 4.03 24.90 20.73
CA GLU A 350 3.10 25.99 20.50
C GLU A 350 1.67 25.69 21.04
N LEU A 351 1.26 24.43 20.94
CA LEU A 351 -0.04 24.00 21.45
C LEU A 351 -0.07 23.99 22.99
N LEU A 352 1.06 23.62 23.64
CA LEU A 352 1.21 23.72 25.08
C LEU A 352 1.17 25.18 25.55
N GLU A 353 1.84 26.09 24.86
CA GLU A 353 1.80 27.53 25.17
C GLU A 353 0.39 28.10 25.09
N LYS A 354 -0.37 27.72 24.05
CA LYS A 354 -1.78 28.09 23.90
C LYS A 354 -2.64 27.53 25.04
N ALA A 355 -2.43 26.27 25.40
CA ALA A 355 -3.19 25.58 26.43
C ALA A 355 -2.95 26.19 27.83
N LEU A 356 -1.71 26.59 28.13
CA LEU A 356 -1.31 27.18 29.42
C LEU A 356 -1.45 28.71 29.47
N GLY A 357 -1.72 29.35 28.32
CA GLY A 357 -1.86 30.80 28.23
C GLY A 357 -0.59 31.59 28.53
N LYS A 358 0.58 30.97 28.43
CA LYS A 358 1.89 31.59 28.69
C LYS A 358 2.99 30.97 27.82
N PRO A 359 3.99 31.76 27.38
CA PRO A 359 5.13 31.23 26.65
C PRO A 359 6.04 30.37 27.55
N ILE A 360 6.80 29.46 26.94
CA ILE A 360 7.66 28.48 27.61
C ILE A 360 8.71 29.16 28.50
N GLU A 361 9.21 30.35 28.14
CA GLU A 361 10.16 31.09 28.91
C GLU A 361 9.63 31.45 30.33
N ARG A 362 8.30 31.60 30.45
CA ARG A 362 7.62 31.92 31.74
C ARG A 362 7.19 30.66 32.51
N PHE A 363 7.53 29.47 32.05
CA PHE A 363 7.27 28.27 32.81
C PHE A 363 8.07 28.25 34.11
N SER A 364 7.49 27.73 35.17
CA SER A 364 8.16 27.49 36.44
C SER A 364 9.33 26.50 36.30
N GLN A 365 10.21 26.44 37.27
CA GLN A 365 11.31 25.48 37.28
C GLN A 365 10.82 24.03 37.24
N ALA A 366 9.70 23.75 37.92
CA ALA A 366 9.08 22.42 37.89
C ALA A 366 8.47 22.06 36.52
N GLU A 367 7.78 23.00 35.87
CA GLU A 367 7.26 22.82 34.51
C GLU A 367 8.40 22.61 33.49
N LYS A 368 9.50 23.39 33.60
CA LYS A 368 10.66 23.20 32.74
C LYS A 368 11.35 21.86 32.99
N ALA A 369 11.47 21.43 34.25
CA ALA A 369 12.03 20.11 34.57
C ALA A 369 11.15 18.97 34.02
N LEU A 370 9.83 19.13 34.05
CA LEU A 370 8.89 18.18 33.41
C LEU A 370 9.08 18.14 31.90
N LEU A 371 9.18 19.28 31.22
CA LEU A 371 9.45 19.35 29.78
C LEU A 371 10.82 18.76 29.42
N ASP A 372 11.85 19.01 30.22
CA ASP A 372 13.14 18.35 30.04
C ASP A 372 13.06 16.83 30.18
N TRP A 373 12.22 16.36 31.09
CA TRP A 373 11.99 14.91 31.28
C TRP A 373 11.21 14.30 30.12
N VAL A 374 10.21 15.01 29.59
CA VAL A 374 9.49 14.62 28.38
C VAL A 374 10.44 14.54 27.19
N GLY A 375 11.43 15.45 27.15
CA GLY A 375 12.39 15.57 26.03
C GLY A 375 11.75 16.26 24.82
N GLU A 376 12.54 16.64 23.84
CA GLU A 376 12.22 17.47 22.68
C GLU A 376 10.90 17.10 21.92
N GLY A 377 9.75 17.34 22.54
CA GLY A 377 8.42 17.06 21.96
C GLY A 377 7.92 15.61 22.07
N LEU A 378 8.65 14.70 22.74
CA LEU A 378 8.24 13.30 22.89
C LEU A 378 7.92 12.96 24.36
N VAL A 379 6.75 12.39 24.61
CA VAL A 379 6.40 11.83 25.93
C VAL A 379 7.14 10.51 26.15
N ARG A 380 7.93 10.43 27.23
CA ARG A 380 8.62 9.19 27.59
C ARG A 380 7.64 8.17 28.16
N PRO A 381 7.82 6.85 27.91
CA PRO A 381 6.95 5.81 28.46
C PRO A 381 6.75 5.90 29.98
N ALA A 382 7.80 6.25 30.71
CA ALA A 382 7.74 6.44 32.17
C ALA A 382 6.82 7.59 32.60
N LEU A 383 6.58 8.59 31.77
CA LEU A 383 5.70 9.70 32.04
C LEU A 383 4.23 9.32 31.84
N ARG A 384 3.90 8.39 30.94
CA ARG A 384 2.51 8.00 30.64
C ARG A 384 1.74 7.55 31.87
N SER A 385 2.39 6.81 32.77
CA SER A 385 1.77 6.37 34.02
C SER A 385 1.41 7.52 34.98
N LEU A 386 1.95 8.72 34.74
CA LEU A 386 1.69 9.93 35.52
C LEU A 386 0.69 10.86 34.85
N LEU A 387 0.37 10.63 33.58
CA LEU A 387 -0.63 11.44 32.87
C LEU A 387 -2.02 11.08 33.36
N PRO A 388 -2.93 12.06 33.54
CA PRO A 388 -4.32 11.80 33.85
C PRO A 388 -4.96 10.88 32.78
N GLU A 389 -5.81 9.95 33.20
CA GLU A 389 -6.52 9.05 32.26
C GLU A 389 -7.46 9.82 31.33
N GLU A 390 -8.05 10.91 31.85
CA GLU A 390 -8.93 11.78 31.07
C GLU A 390 -8.47 13.23 31.11
N ALA A 391 -8.31 13.83 29.95
CA ALA A 391 -8.05 15.24 29.80
C ALA A 391 -9.35 16.02 29.52
N PRO A 392 -9.43 17.30 29.94
CA PRO A 392 -10.60 18.14 29.63
C PRO A 392 -10.87 18.24 28.12
N SER A 393 -12.14 18.09 27.72
CA SER A 393 -12.58 18.17 26.31
C SER A 393 -12.16 19.48 25.61
N ALA A 394 -12.06 20.57 26.39
CA ALA A 394 -11.58 21.86 25.88
C ALA A 394 -10.16 21.80 25.30
N LEU A 395 -9.26 21.00 25.89
CA LEU A 395 -7.90 20.80 25.37
C LEU A 395 -7.91 20.00 24.06
N HIS A 396 -8.78 19.01 23.95
CA HIS A 396 -8.94 18.27 22.70
C HIS A 396 -9.53 19.15 21.59
N ARG A 397 -10.46 20.07 21.90
CA ARG A 397 -10.96 21.07 20.95
C ARG A 397 -9.83 21.99 20.46
N LEU A 398 -9.00 22.48 21.38
CA LEU A 398 -7.85 23.31 21.03
C LEU A 398 -6.89 22.59 20.09
N ALA A 399 -6.64 21.30 20.34
CA ALA A 399 -5.82 20.47 19.47
C ALA A 399 -6.49 20.21 18.11
N LEU A 400 -7.79 19.96 18.11
CA LEU A 400 -8.58 19.76 16.89
C LEU A 400 -8.49 20.97 15.95
N ASP A 401 -8.52 22.19 16.50
CA ASP A 401 -8.39 23.44 15.74
C ASP A 401 -6.94 23.67 15.25
N HIS A 402 -5.96 23.23 16.02
CA HIS A 402 -4.55 23.42 15.71
C HIS A 402 -4.07 22.51 14.56
N PHE A 403 -4.45 21.23 14.57
CA PHE A 403 -4.00 20.30 13.54
C PHE A 403 -4.70 20.50 12.21
N PRO A 404 -3.98 20.53 11.08
CA PRO A 404 -4.58 20.63 9.76
C PRO A 404 -5.35 19.34 9.41
N ARG A 405 -6.21 19.43 8.37
CA ARG A 405 -7.07 18.31 7.94
C ARG A 405 -6.26 17.12 7.43
N GLU A 406 -5.08 17.38 6.90
CA GLU A 406 -4.14 16.37 6.40
C GLU A 406 -3.55 15.51 7.52
N ASN A 407 -3.53 15.99 8.76
CA ASN A 407 -3.14 15.20 9.92
C ASN A 407 -4.35 14.40 10.46
N LEU A 408 -4.76 13.44 9.64
CA LEU A 408 -6.02 12.69 9.82
C LEU A 408 -6.11 11.98 11.17
N PHE A 409 -5.03 11.28 11.58
CA PHE A 409 -5.01 10.54 12.85
C PHE A 409 -5.31 11.46 14.04
N ARG A 410 -4.64 12.62 14.11
CA ARG A 410 -4.86 13.61 15.17
C ARG A 410 -6.28 14.19 15.11
N LYS A 411 -6.76 14.52 13.92
CA LYS A 411 -8.12 15.04 13.74
C LYS A 411 -9.17 14.05 14.25
N LEU A 412 -9.09 12.80 13.87
CA LEU A 412 -10.03 11.75 14.32
C LEU A 412 -9.94 11.52 15.84
N TYR A 413 -8.72 11.41 16.37
CA TYR A 413 -8.49 11.22 17.79
C TYR A 413 -9.07 12.36 18.63
N HIS A 414 -8.73 13.61 18.29
CA HIS A 414 -9.19 14.76 19.05
C HIS A 414 -10.67 15.04 18.86
N ALA A 415 -11.24 14.80 17.67
CA ALA A 415 -12.69 14.90 17.45
C ALA A 415 -13.47 13.92 18.34
N ARG A 416 -13.01 12.64 18.43
CA ARG A 416 -13.60 11.63 19.31
C ARG A 416 -13.52 12.05 20.78
N LYS A 417 -12.33 12.45 21.26
CA LYS A 417 -12.10 12.84 22.66
C LYS A 417 -12.74 14.17 23.05
N ALA A 418 -12.87 15.10 22.12
CA ALA A 418 -13.59 16.36 22.33
C ALA A 418 -15.13 16.19 22.35
N GLY A 419 -15.63 15.05 21.88
CA GLY A 419 -17.05 14.81 21.65
C GLY A 419 -17.61 15.61 20.47
N GLU A 420 -16.74 16.05 19.54
CA GLU A 420 -17.12 16.78 18.31
C GLU A 420 -17.58 15.80 17.23
N ARG A 421 -18.72 15.13 17.52
CA ARG A 421 -19.27 14.03 16.72
C ARG A 421 -19.53 14.42 15.27
N ARG A 422 -19.96 15.68 15.04
CA ARG A 422 -20.22 16.18 13.69
C ARG A 422 -18.95 16.17 12.84
N VAL A 423 -17.86 16.71 13.38
CA VAL A 423 -16.56 16.71 12.69
C VAL A 423 -16.06 15.27 12.45
N LEU A 424 -16.24 14.41 13.44
CA LEU A 424 -15.89 12.99 13.35
C LEU A 424 -16.68 12.30 12.23
N LEU A 425 -18.00 12.49 12.18
CA LEU A 425 -18.86 11.91 11.14
C LEU A 425 -18.53 12.45 9.74
N GLU A 426 -18.30 13.76 9.58
CA GLU A 426 -17.89 14.37 8.32
C GLU A 426 -16.60 13.73 7.76
N LEU A 427 -15.60 13.50 8.64
CA LEU A 427 -14.36 12.85 8.25
C LEU A 427 -14.54 11.37 7.86
N LEU A 428 -15.42 10.65 8.55
CA LEU A 428 -15.73 9.25 8.27
C LEU A 428 -16.61 9.07 7.04
N GLU A 429 -17.50 10.01 6.75
CA GLU A 429 -18.34 9.99 5.53
C GLU A 429 -17.52 10.21 4.26
N GLU A 430 -16.41 10.97 4.33
CA GLU A 430 -15.50 11.14 3.20
C GLU A 430 -14.80 9.83 2.81
N ASP A 431 -14.42 9.03 3.80
CA ASP A 431 -13.80 7.73 3.63
C ASP A 431 -14.17 6.79 4.78
N PRO A 432 -15.16 5.91 4.58
CA PRO A 432 -15.60 4.96 5.61
C PRO A 432 -14.50 4.02 6.12
N ALA A 433 -13.45 3.78 5.33
CA ALA A 433 -12.32 2.94 5.74
C ALA A 433 -11.57 3.50 6.97
N ARG A 434 -11.67 4.79 7.22
CA ARG A 434 -11.11 5.48 8.41
C ARG A 434 -11.69 4.95 9.72
N LEU A 435 -12.85 4.28 9.70
CA LEU A 435 -13.43 3.64 10.88
C LEU A 435 -12.48 2.58 11.48
N ALA A 436 -11.62 1.97 10.69
CA ALA A 436 -10.58 1.04 11.17
C ALA A 436 -9.60 1.68 12.17
N LEU A 437 -9.43 3.01 12.13
CA LEU A 437 -8.57 3.76 13.06
C LEU A 437 -9.26 4.06 14.41
N LEU A 438 -10.54 3.74 14.53
CA LEU A 438 -11.38 4.07 15.69
C LEU A 438 -12.08 2.82 16.26
N PRO A 439 -11.31 1.82 16.70
CA PRO A 439 -11.90 0.60 17.24
C PRO A 439 -12.82 0.90 18.42
N GLY A 440 -13.95 0.20 18.51
CA GLY A 440 -14.95 0.36 19.57
C GLY A 440 -15.85 1.61 19.44
N LEU A 441 -15.78 2.36 18.35
CA LEU A 441 -16.60 3.55 18.16
C LEU A 441 -18.09 3.21 18.01
N TRP A 442 -18.41 2.06 17.38
CA TRP A 442 -19.81 1.62 17.22
C TRP A 442 -20.48 1.32 18.56
N GLU A 443 -19.79 0.63 19.47
CA GLU A 443 -20.24 0.33 20.82
C GLU A 443 -20.38 1.61 21.66
N GLU A 444 -19.42 2.53 21.56
CA GLU A 444 -19.45 3.84 22.23
C GLU A 444 -20.68 4.67 21.79
N ALA A 445 -21.09 4.51 20.54
CA ALA A 445 -22.22 5.24 19.97
C ALA A 445 -23.59 4.78 20.46
N GLU A 446 -23.70 3.75 21.31
CA GLU A 446 -24.98 3.37 21.92
C GLU A 446 -25.63 4.53 22.71
N GLY A 447 -24.81 5.40 23.32
CA GLY A 447 -25.25 6.58 24.06
C GLY A 447 -25.39 7.85 23.22
N TRP A 448 -25.24 7.80 21.91
CA TRP A 448 -25.31 8.98 21.04
C TRP A 448 -26.76 9.38 20.72
N PRO A 449 -27.02 10.68 20.38
CA PRO A 449 -28.28 11.10 19.80
C PRO A 449 -28.65 10.25 18.58
N LYS A 450 -29.94 9.99 18.40
CA LYS A 450 -30.49 9.10 17.37
C LYS A 450 -29.95 9.44 15.96
N GLU A 451 -29.99 10.74 15.62
CA GLU A 451 -29.53 11.20 14.29
C GLU A 451 -28.04 10.95 14.04
N GLU A 452 -27.19 11.18 15.06
CA GLU A 452 -25.75 10.94 14.98
C GLU A 452 -25.43 9.44 14.93
N ARG A 453 -26.17 8.61 15.67
CA ARG A 453 -26.07 7.16 15.61
C ARG A 453 -26.49 6.60 14.26
N GLU A 454 -27.55 7.14 13.66
CA GLU A 454 -27.99 6.78 12.31
C GLU A 454 -26.93 7.16 11.26
N ALA A 455 -26.28 8.32 11.37
CA ALA A 455 -25.19 8.73 10.49
C ALA A 455 -23.99 7.77 10.61
N LEU A 456 -23.59 7.43 11.84
CA LEU A 456 -22.51 6.45 12.07
C LEU A 456 -22.92 5.06 11.56
N ALA A 457 -24.17 4.64 11.70
CA ALA A 457 -24.64 3.39 11.13
C ALA A 457 -24.44 3.34 9.61
N GLY A 458 -24.67 4.46 8.93
CA GLY A 458 -24.35 4.60 7.49
C GLY A 458 -22.87 4.37 7.19
N VAL A 459 -21.98 4.94 7.98
CA VAL A 459 -20.53 4.73 7.86
C VAL A 459 -20.14 3.28 8.09
N VAL A 460 -20.67 2.65 9.16
CA VAL A 460 -20.39 1.23 9.47
C VAL A 460 -20.79 0.31 8.33
N VAL A 461 -21.99 0.49 7.77
CA VAL A 461 -22.48 -0.30 6.64
C VAL A 461 -21.55 -0.14 5.41
N ARG A 462 -21.16 1.10 5.08
CA ARG A 462 -20.24 1.36 3.95
C ARG A 462 -18.86 0.78 4.21
N TYR A 463 -18.34 0.91 5.41
CA TYR A 463 -17.04 0.34 5.77
C TYR A 463 -17.02 -1.20 5.61
N ARG A 464 -18.03 -1.88 6.13
CA ARG A 464 -18.14 -3.33 5.98
C ARG A 464 -18.39 -3.77 4.55
N ALA A 465 -19.11 -2.98 3.76
CA ALA A 465 -19.28 -3.20 2.32
C ALA A 465 -17.95 -3.12 1.55
N VAL A 466 -17.10 -2.13 1.87
CA VAL A 466 -15.74 -2.02 1.29
C VAL A 466 -14.91 -3.26 1.57
N LEU A 467 -15.05 -3.84 2.76
CA LEU A 467 -14.36 -5.09 3.13
C LEU A 467 -15.02 -6.36 2.59
N GLY A 468 -16.14 -6.27 1.87
CA GLY A 468 -16.92 -7.44 1.45
C GLY A 468 -17.59 -8.20 2.59
N GLN A 469 -17.72 -7.58 3.77
CA GLN A 469 -18.20 -8.18 5.02
C GLN A 469 -19.65 -7.80 5.32
N TYR A 470 -20.56 -8.02 4.38
CA TYR A 470 -21.99 -7.67 4.55
C TYR A 470 -22.69 -8.44 5.67
N ALA A 471 -22.26 -9.64 6.00
CA ALA A 471 -22.80 -10.49 7.07
C ALA A 471 -22.10 -10.26 8.43
N HIS A 472 -21.32 -9.19 8.57
CA HIS A 472 -20.70 -8.87 9.86
C HIS A 472 -21.75 -8.38 10.85
N PRO A 473 -21.73 -8.80 12.13
CA PRO A 473 -22.74 -8.43 13.13
C PRO A 473 -22.99 -6.91 13.24
N GLU A 474 -21.92 -6.11 13.21
CA GLU A 474 -22.03 -4.64 13.23
C GLU A 474 -22.79 -4.10 12.01
N ALA A 475 -22.57 -4.66 10.81
CA ALA A 475 -23.27 -4.25 9.60
C ALA A 475 -24.76 -4.60 9.67
N GLU A 476 -25.10 -5.79 10.19
CA GLU A 476 -26.48 -6.21 10.37
C GLU A 476 -27.22 -5.34 11.41
N GLU A 477 -26.56 -5.02 12.53
CA GLU A 477 -27.11 -4.15 13.54
C GLU A 477 -27.28 -2.71 13.02
N ALA A 478 -26.28 -2.18 12.33
CA ALA A 478 -26.34 -0.86 11.71
C ALA A 478 -27.46 -0.76 10.65
N LEU A 479 -27.64 -1.77 9.81
CA LEU A 479 -28.76 -1.85 8.87
C LEU A 479 -30.11 -1.88 9.58
N LYS A 480 -30.21 -2.59 10.71
CA LYS A 480 -31.43 -2.61 11.51
C LYS A 480 -31.74 -1.23 12.07
N VAL A 481 -30.75 -0.51 12.59
CA VAL A 481 -30.91 0.88 13.05
C VAL A 481 -31.45 1.77 11.91
N LEU A 482 -30.86 1.70 10.74
CA LEU A 482 -31.26 2.49 9.56
C LEU A 482 -32.66 2.13 9.05
N SER A 483 -33.01 0.85 9.06
CA SER A 483 -34.34 0.37 8.60
C SER A 483 -35.47 0.83 9.49
N GLN A 484 -35.20 1.13 10.78
CA GLN A 484 -36.11 1.63 11.77
C GLN A 484 -36.10 3.16 11.91
N SER A 485 -35.29 3.87 11.13
CA SER A 485 -35.20 5.32 11.15
C SER A 485 -36.56 5.97 10.84
N GLU A 486 -36.87 7.10 11.45
CA GLU A 486 -38.01 7.93 11.06
C GLU A 486 -37.80 8.64 9.72
N ASN A 487 -36.54 8.81 9.32
CA ASN A 487 -36.18 9.42 8.05
C ASN A 487 -36.44 8.45 6.85
N PRO A 488 -37.36 8.78 5.96
CA PRO A 488 -37.67 7.93 4.80
C PRO A 488 -36.46 7.67 3.89
N ALA A 489 -35.56 8.66 3.75
CA ALA A 489 -34.35 8.53 2.93
C ALA A 489 -33.41 7.46 3.50
N LEU A 490 -33.19 7.43 4.81
CA LEU A 490 -32.37 6.40 5.46
C LEU A 490 -32.99 5.01 5.34
N ARG A 491 -34.30 4.86 5.47
CA ARG A 491 -34.99 3.57 5.22
C ARG A 491 -34.83 3.11 3.79
N THR A 492 -34.97 4.01 2.82
CA THR A 492 -34.77 3.71 1.41
C THR A 492 -33.34 3.29 1.14
N TRP A 493 -32.37 4.00 1.69
CA TRP A 493 -30.96 3.67 1.57
C TRP A 493 -30.61 2.31 2.23
N ALA A 494 -31.18 2.00 3.40
CA ALA A 494 -31.01 0.70 4.05
C ALA A 494 -31.49 -0.47 3.14
N ARG A 495 -32.60 -0.28 2.43
CA ARG A 495 -33.09 -1.26 1.43
C ARG A 495 -32.11 -1.42 0.27
N ILE A 496 -31.52 -0.32 -0.21
CA ILE A 496 -30.50 -0.37 -1.26
C ILE A 496 -29.29 -1.19 -0.78
N LYS A 497 -28.82 -0.95 0.43
CA LYS A 497 -27.66 -1.67 1.01
C LYS A 497 -27.96 -3.15 1.27
N ALA A 498 -29.19 -3.48 1.66
CA ALA A 498 -29.62 -4.89 1.75
C ALA A 498 -29.67 -5.56 0.37
N ALA A 499 -30.18 -4.86 -0.65
CA ALA A 499 -30.15 -5.34 -2.04
C ALA A 499 -28.72 -5.51 -2.57
N GLU A 500 -27.82 -4.59 -2.24
CA GLU A 500 -26.42 -4.67 -2.58
C GLU A 500 -25.75 -5.92 -1.98
N ALA A 501 -25.99 -6.19 -0.68
CA ALA A 501 -25.49 -7.40 -0.05
C ALA A 501 -25.97 -8.69 -0.76
N LYS A 502 -27.22 -8.72 -1.22
CA LYS A 502 -27.77 -9.84 -2.00
C LYS A 502 -27.14 -9.93 -3.39
N ALA A 503 -26.94 -8.81 -4.07
CA ALA A 503 -26.27 -8.77 -5.37
C ALA A 503 -24.80 -9.23 -5.28
N ASP A 504 -24.09 -8.84 -4.22
CA ASP A 504 -22.71 -9.30 -3.99
C ASP A 504 -22.64 -10.81 -3.74
N ALA A 505 -23.63 -11.37 -3.06
CA ALA A 505 -23.82 -12.83 -2.91
C ALA A 505 -24.35 -13.52 -4.18
N ALA A 506 -24.51 -12.80 -5.30
CA ALA A 506 -25.09 -13.26 -6.57
C ALA A 506 -26.55 -13.70 -6.47
N LEU A 507 -27.27 -13.28 -5.43
CA LEU A 507 -28.71 -13.51 -5.22
C LEU A 507 -29.54 -12.37 -5.86
N TYR A 508 -29.40 -12.20 -7.18
CA TYR A 508 -29.91 -11.01 -7.90
C TYR A 508 -31.45 -10.91 -7.88
N ARG A 509 -32.16 -12.03 -7.79
CA ARG A 509 -33.62 -12.02 -7.66
C ARG A 509 -34.05 -11.42 -6.33
N GLU A 510 -33.41 -11.83 -5.24
CA GLU A 510 -33.65 -11.29 -3.91
C GLU A 510 -33.25 -9.79 -3.84
N ALA A 511 -32.16 -9.45 -4.54
CA ALA A 511 -31.73 -8.05 -4.65
C ALA A 511 -32.78 -7.20 -5.37
N GLU A 512 -33.36 -7.69 -6.46
CA GLU A 512 -34.43 -7.00 -7.19
C GLU A 512 -35.68 -6.77 -6.33
N GLU A 513 -36.09 -7.78 -5.55
CA GLU A 513 -37.25 -7.68 -4.64
C GLU A 513 -37.04 -6.65 -3.53
N LEU A 514 -35.81 -6.42 -3.09
CA LEU A 514 -35.45 -5.44 -2.07
C LEU A 514 -35.29 -4.02 -2.62
N LEU A 515 -34.93 -3.85 -3.90
CA LEU A 515 -34.68 -2.54 -4.48
C LEU A 515 -35.93 -1.64 -4.43
N PRO A 516 -35.78 -0.38 -4.02
CA PRO A 516 -36.85 0.60 -4.13
C PRO A 516 -37.07 0.98 -5.62
N PRO A 517 -38.28 1.48 -5.98
CA PRO A 517 -38.50 2.07 -7.29
C PRO A 517 -37.53 3.22 -7.57
N LYS A 518 -37.12 3.39 -8.85
CA LYS A 518 -36.15 4.43 -9.24
C LYS A 518 -36.54 5.84 -8.75
N ARG A 519 -37.83 6.19 -8.80
CA ARG A 519 -38.35 7.49 -8.33
C ARG A 519 -38.02 7.78 -6.86
N ASP A 520 -37.89 6.74 -6.04
CA ASP A 520 -37.63 6.91 -4.62
C ASP A 520 -36.16 7.28 -4.36
N LEU A 521 -35.26 7.07 -5.34
CA LEU A 521 -33.86 7.49 -5.31
C LEU A 521 -33.69 9.01 -5.42
N GLU A 522 -34.65 9.72 -6.00
CA GLU A 522 -34.57 11.19 -6.20
C GLU A 522 -34.55 11.98 -4.88
N HIS A 523 -35.01 11.35 -3.80
CA HIS A 523 -35.05 11.94 -2.46
C HIS A 523 -33.77 11.66 -1.65
N LEU A 524 -32.84 10.91 -2.20
CA LEU A 524 -31.56 10.58 -1.57
C LEU A 524 -30.48 11.62 -1.92
N ASP A 525 -29.44 11.71 -1.09
CA ASP A 525 -28.23 12.42 -1.47
C ASP A 525 -27.58 11.76 -2.72
N GLU A 526 -26.69 12.49 -3.38
CA GLU A 526 -26.11 12.05 -4.66
C GLU A 526 -25.30 10.75 -4.51
N THR A 527 -24.61 10.56 -3.38
CA THR A 527 -23.83 9.35 -3.12
C THR A 527 -24.73 8.14 -2.93
N ALA A 528 -25.76 8.25 -2.08
CA ALA A 528 -26.73 7.18 -1.84
C ALA A 528 -27.55 6.85 -3.12
N ARG A 529 -27.88 7.88 -3.89
CA ARG A 529 -28.54 7.70 -5.20
C ARG A 529 -27.66 6.93 -6.17
N ALA A 530 -26.38 7.26 -6.24
CA ALA A 530 -25.43 6.52 -7.08
C ALA A 530 -25.27 5.06 -6.63
N GLU A 531 -25.19 4.80 -5.32
CA GLU A 531 -25.18 3.42 -4.78
C GLU A 531 -26.39 2.63 -5.26
N GLY A 532 -27.59 3.20 -5.19
CA GLY A 532 -28.83 2.59 -5.69
C GLY A 532 -28.81 2.30 -7.19
N LEU A 533 -28.34 3.25 -8.00
CA LEU A 533 -28.22 3.10 -9.45
C LEU A 533 -27.24 1.98 -9.82
N LEU A 534 -26.12 1.84 -9.09
CA LEU A 534 -25.16 0.75 -9.33
C LEU A 534 -25.74 -0.64 -9.01
N VAL A 535 -26.55 -0.76 -7.95
CA VAL A 535 -27.25 -2.02 -7.66
C VAL A 535 -28.29 -2.32 -8.72
N MET A 536 -29.04 -1.32 -9.20
CA MET A 536 -29.96 -1.48 -10.33
C MET A 536 -29.22 -1.92 -11.59
N ALA A 537 -28.07 -1.34 -11.88
CA ALA A 537 -27.21 -1.75 -13.00
C ALA A 537 -26.78 -3.22 -12.86
N ALA A 538 -26.41 -3.66 -11.65
CA ALA A 538 -26.05 -5.06 -11.39
C ALA A 538 -27.21 -6.02 -11.68
N VAL A 539 -28.42 -5.69 -11.27
CA VAL A 539 -29.63 -6.48 -11.52
C VAL A 539 -29.96 -6.52 -13.01
N GLU A 540 -29.95 -5.37 -13.71
CA GLU A 540 -30.23 -5.35 -15.15
C GLU A 540 -29.17 -6.11 -15.95
N ARG A 541 -27.90 -5.99 -15.57
CA ARG A 541 -26.81 -6.80 -16.15
C ARG A 541 -27.05 -8.29 -15.97
N TRP A 542 -27.54 -8.71 -14.80
CA TRP A 542 -27.94 -10.12 -14.57
C TRP A 542 -29.11 -10.58 -15.44
N LYS A 543 -30.07 -9.67 -15.69
CA LYS A 543 -31.17 -9.94 -16.64
C LYS A 543 -30.68 -10.00 -18.09
N GLY A 544 -29.51 -9.49 -18.41
CA GLY A 544 -28.95 -9.41 -19.76
C GLY A 544 -29.31 -8.10 -20.49
N ASP A 545 -29.91 -7.14 -19.81
CA ASP A 545 -30.20 -5.80 -20.37
C ASP A 545 -29.00 -4.87 -20.13
N TYR A 546 -27.98 -5.07 -20.95
CA TYR A 546 -26.71 -4.34 -20.78
C TYR A 546 -26.82 -2.85 -21.14
N GLU A 547 -27.70 -2.48 -22.10
CA GLU A 547 -27.91 -1.05 -22.43
C GLU A 547 -28.58 -0.32 -21.27
N LYS A 548 -29.57 -0.92 -20.63
CA LYS A 548 -30.21 -0.33 -19.46
C LYS A 548 -29.26 -0.25 -18.27
N ALA A 549 -28.43 -1.27 -18.07
CA ALA A 549 -27.36 -1.23 -17.07
C ALA A 549 -26.38 -0.09 -17.34
N ALA A 550 -26.00 0.14 -18.61
CA ALA A 550 -25.14 1.26 -19.01
C ALA A 550 -25.77 2.63 -18.72
N CYS A 551 -27.07 2.78 -18.93
CA CYS A 551 -27.79 4.01 -18.60
C CYS A 551 -27.72 4.31 -17.10
N PHE A 552 -27.92 3.32 -16.24
CA PHE A 552 -27.82 3.50 -14.78
C PHE A 552 -26.38 3.86 -14.31
N VAL A 553 -25.38 3.20 -14.90
CA VAL A 553 -23.98 3.53 -14.59
C VAL A 553 -23.61 4.94 -15.05
N ALA A 554 -24.04 5.35 -16.26
CA ALA A 554 -23.80 6.70 -16.77
C ALA A 554 -24.49 7.78 -15.91
N GLU A 555 -25.71 7.51 -15.43
CA GLU A 555 -26.41 8.40 -14.50
C GLU A 555 -25.64 8.51 -13.17
N ALA A 556 -25.15 7.39 -12.62
CA ALA A 556 -24.33 7.39 -11.41
C ALA A 556 -23.00 8.14 -11.58
N GLU A 557 -22.34 8.01 -12.74
CA GLU A 557 -21.11 8.72 -13.06
C GLU A 557 -21.31 10.25 -13.16
N GLY A 558 -22.48 10.70 -13.60
CA GLY A 558 -22.85 12.12 -13.69
C GLY A 558 -23.12 12.80 -12.34
N LEU A 559 -23.20 12.04 -11.24
CA LEU A 559 -23.45 12.59 -9.91
C LEU A 559 -22.14 12.99 -9.20
N PRO A 560 -22.14 14.03 -8.37
CA PRO A 560 -20.99 14.43 -7.57
C PRO A 560 -20.85 13.50 -6.34
N VAL A 561 -20.41 12.26 -6.56
CA VAL A 561 -20.31 11.24 -5.52
C VAL A 561 -19.08 11.42 -4.62
N ALA A 562 -19.17 10.90 -3.40
CA ALA A 562 -18.06 10.85 -2.46
C ALA A 562 -16.85 10.08 -3.05
N PRO A 563 -15.61 10.45 -2.70
CA PRO A 563 -14.39 9.86 -3.27
C PRO A 563 -14.33 8.33 -3.21
N PHE A 564 -14.79 7.73 -2.10
CA PHE A 564 -14.76 6.27 -1.91
C PHE A 564 -15.65 5.50 -2.91
N LEU A 565 -16.66 6.14 -3.48
CA LEU A 565 -17.57 5.49 -4.44
C LEU A 565 -17.05 5.57 -5.89
N LYS A 566 -16.10 6.46 -6.18
CA LYS A 566 -15.57 6.66 -7.56
C LYS A 566 -15.01 5.39 -8.17
N ASP A 567 -14.21 4.65 -7.42
CA ASP A 567 -13.64 3.37 -7.86
C ASP A 567 -14.72 2.36 -8.24
N ARG A 568 -15.79 2.32 -7.47
CA ARG A 568 -16.90 1.43 -7.72
C ARG A 568 -17.67 1.81 -8.98
N VAL A 569 -17.91 3.09 -9.22
CA VAL A 569 -18.51 3.60 -10.45
C VAL A 569 -17.66 3.21 -11.66
N GLN A 570 -16.33 3.40 -11.60
CA GLN A 570 -15.42 3.04 -12.69
C GLN A 570 -15.37 1.53 -12.92
N LEU A 571 -15.38 0.72 -11.88
CA LEU A 571 -15.46 -0.73 -11.99
C LEU A 571 -16.73 -1.14 -12.75
N TRP A 572 -17.91 -0.64 -12.35
CA TRP A 572 -19.17 -0.95 -13.01
C TRP A 572 -19.23 -0.45 -14.45
N ARG A 573 -18.69 0.74 -14.73
CA ARG A 573 -18.53 1.25 -16.10
C ARG A 573 -17.72 0.27 -16.96
N GLY A 574 -16.59 -0.18 -16.43
CA GLY A 574 -15.74 -1.16 -17.13
C GLY A 574 -16.43 -2.49 -17.35
N LEU A 575 -17.18 -3.01 -16.37
CA LEU A 575 -17.92 -4.28 -16.49
C LEU A 575 -19.02 -4.22 -17.55
N VAL A 576 -19.82 -3.16 -17.55
CA VAL A 576 -20.91 -2.99 -18.51
C VAL A 576 -20.38 -2.72 -19.91
N ALA A 577 -19.35 -1.88 -20.06
CA ALA A 577 -18.68 -1.64 -21.34
C ALA A 577 -18.11 -2.94 -21.94
N LYS A 578 -17.52 -3.80 -21.08
CA LYS A 578 -17.04 -5.12 -21.49
C LYS A 578 -18.17 -6.01 -22.03
N ASP A 579 -19.31 -6.01 -21.35
CA ASP A 579 -20.47 -6.82 -21.77
C ASP A 579 -21.11 -6.31 -23.09
N LEU A 580 -21.00 -5.01 -23.36
CA LEU A 580 -21.41 -4.37 -24.63
C LEU A 580 -20.37 -4.51 -25.77
N GLY A 581 -19.22 -5.16 -25.50
CA GLY A 581 -18.14 -5.28 -26.49
C GLY A 581 -17.32 -4.00 -26.70
N ARG A 582 -17.51 -2.97 -25.88
CA ARG A 582 -16.76 -1.70 -25.92
C ARG A 582 -15.43 -1.82 -25.18
N TYR A 583 -14.50 -2.62 -25.72
CA TYR A 583 -13.32 -3.09 -25.00
C TYR A 583 -12.33 -1.99 -24.60
N GLU A 584 -12.10 -1.00 -25.46
CA GLU A 584 -11.21 0.15 -25.15
C GLU A 584 -11.78 1.00 -24.00
N GLU A 585 -13.09 1.26 -24.03
CA GLU A 585 -13.77 1.95 -22.95
C GLU A 585 -13.70 1.17 -21.63
N ALA A 586 -13.88 -0.16 -21.70
CA ALA A 586 -13.78 -1.04 -20.54
C ALA A 586 -12.37 -1.00 -19.92
N LEU A 587 -11.31 -1.11 -20.72
CA LEU A 587 -9.93 -1.05 -20.25
C LEU A 587 -9.62 0.30 -19.62
N LYS A 588 -10.07 1.40 -20.23
CA LYS A 588 -9.88 2.76 -19.70
C LYS A 588 -10.56 2.93 -18.36
N ALA A 589 -11.81 2.53 -18.21
CA ALA A 589 -12.55 2.63 -16.95
C ALA A 589 -11.91 1.78 -15.85
N LEU A 590 -11.57 0.52 -16.15
CA LEU A 590 -10.94 -0.39 -15.20
C LEU A 590 -9.55 0.09 -14.74
N SER A 591 -8.79 0.80 -15.59
CA SER A 591 -7.49 1.35 -15.24
C SER A 591 -7.56 2.53 -14.26
N GLN A 592 -8.72 3.16 -14.12
CA GLN A 592 -8.95 4.28 -13.20
C GLN A 592 -9.27 3.85 -11.77
N VAL A 593 -9.52 2.56 -11.53
CA VAL A 593 -9.74 2.01 -10.19
C VAL A 593 -8.41 1.91 -9.47
N GLY A 594 -8.25 2.55 -8.31
CA GLY A 594 -6.94 2.62 -7.67
C GLY A 594 -6.90 2.78 -6.16
N HIS A 595 -8.00 3.15 -5.50
CA HIS A 595 -8.01 3.49 -4.08
C HIS A 595 -8.49 2.34 -3.18
N ASP A 596 -9.51 1.61 -3.61
CA ASP A 596 -10.07 0.47 -2.86
C ASP A 596 -9.34 -0.83 -3.26
N PRO A 597 -8.66 -1.52 -2.32
CA PRO A 597 -7.86 -2.72 -2.61
C PRO A 597 -8.67 -3.88 -3.19
N LEU A 598 -9.89 -4.10 -2.69
CA LEU A 598 -10.76 -5.17 -3.18
C LEU A 598 -11.25 -4.87 -4.60
N LEU A 599 -11.69 -3.62 -4.84
CA LEU A 599 -12.11 -3.18 -6.17
C LEU A 599 -10.92 -3.13 -7.15
N LEU A 600 -9.73 -2.75 -6.68
CA LEU A 600 -8.50 -2.81 -7.47
C LEU A 600 -8.19 -4.24 -7.93
N GLY A 601 -8.26 -5.20 -7.01
CA GLY A 601 -8.08 -6.62 -7.34
C GLY A 601 -9.09 -7.10 -8.38
N ARG A 602 -10.37 -6.75 -8.19
CA ARG A 602 -11.45 -7.04 -9.15
C ARG A 602 -11.20 -6.38 -10.51
N ALA A 603 -10.81 -5.12 -10.54
CA ALA A 603 -10.53 -4.40 -11.79
C ALA A 603 -9.34 -5.00 -12.54
N ARG A 604 -8.23 -5.30 -11.87
CA ARG A 604 -7.06 -5.96 -12.47
C ARG A 604 -7.40 -7.32 -13.06
N TYR A 605 -8.16 -8.13 -12.32
CA TYR A 605 -8.67 -9.39 -12.84
C TYR A 605 -9.54 -9.21 -14.09
N GLN A 606 -10.48 -8.26 -14.09
CA GLN A 606 -11.35 -7.99 -15.22
C GLN A 606 -10.58 -7.48 -16.44
N MET A 607 -9.55 -6.64 -16.23
CA MET A 607 -8.62 -6.24 -17.29
C MET A 607 -7.90 -7.46 -17.89
N GLY A 608 -7.38 -8.34 -17.03
CA GLY A 608 -6.72 -9.57 -17.46
C GLY A 608 -7.67 -10.49 -18.24
N ASP A 609 -8.92 -10.67 -17.77
CA ASP A 609 -9.93 -11.46 -18.50
C ASP A 609 -10.27 -10.86 -19.87
N LEU A 610 -10.36 -9.54 -19.95
CA LEU A 610 -10.62 -8.83 -21.20
C LEU A 610 -9.44 -8.97 -22.18
N LEU A 611 -8.21 -8.73 -21.69
CA LEU A 611 -6.99 -8.90 -22.49
C LEU A 611 -6.82 -10.36 -23.00
N MET A 612 -7.17 -11.33 -22.15
CA MET A 612 -7.20 -12.74 -22.57
C MET A 612 -8.22 -13.00 -23.69
N ARG A 613 -9.39 -12.37 -23.65
CA ARG A 613 -10.40 -12.46 -24.73
C ARG A 613 -9.95 -11.79 -26.02
N LEU A 614 -9.02 -10.82 -25.92
CA LEU A 614 -8.38 -10.16 -27.06
C LEU A 614 -7.11 -10.87 -27.54
N GLY A 615 -6.70 -11.96 -26.86
CA GLY A 615 -5.48 -12.72 -27.18
C GLY A 615 -4.17 -12.01 -26.87
N ARG A 616 -4.17 -11.07 -25.90
CA ARG A 616 -3.00 -10.29 -25.50
C ARG A 616 -2.21 -10.98 -24.39
N LEU A 617 -0.87 -11.05 -24.50
CA LEU A 617 0.01 -11.65 -23.50
C LEU A 617 0.02 -10.89 -22.18
N GLU A 618 -0.24 -9.58 -22.19
CA GLU A 618 -0.35 -8.74 -20.99
C GLU A 618 -1.42 -9.25 -20.00
N ALA A 619 -2.38 -10.05 -20.48
CA ALA A 619 -3.41 -10.68 -19.66
C ALA A 619 -2.83 -11.43 -18.45
N GLN A 620 -1.68 -12.09 -18.61
CA GLN A 620 -1.04 -12.88 -17.55
C GLN A 620 -0.64 -11.99 -16.36
N ALA A 621 0.05 -10.89 -16.64
CA ALA A 621 0.48 -9.97 -15.60
C ALA A 621 -0.72 -9.38 -14.85
N ARG A 622 -1.74 -8.91 -15.58
CA ARG A 622 -2.94 -8.30 -14.98
C ARG A 622 -3.76 -9.28 -14.16
N MET A 623 -3.92 -10.53 -14.62
CA MET A 623 -4.62 -11.54 -13.82
C MET A 623 -3.84 -11.94 -12.56
N ALA A 624 -2.52 -12.09 -12.64
CA ALA A 624 -1.68 -12.41 -11.51
C ALA A 624 -1.71 -11.29 -10.45
N GLU A 625 -1.59 -10.02 -10.88
CA GLU A 625 -1.75 -8.84 -10.02
C GLU A 625 -3.13 -8.82 -9.34
N GLY A 626 -4.20 -9.07 -10.11
CA GLY A 626 -5.56 -9.10 -9.61
C GLY A 626 -5.79 -10.20 -8.59
N LEU A 627 -5.29 -11.41 -8.85
CA LEU A 627 -5.39 -12.55 -7.94
C LEU A 627 -4.67 -12.25 -6.62
N LYS A 628 -3.44 -11.77 -6.70
CA LYS A 628 -2.63 -11.39 -5.53
C LYS A 628 -3.33 -10.31 -4.70
N ALA A 629 -3.83 -9.26 -5.35
CA ALA A 629 -4.53 -8.17 -4.68
C ALA A 629 -5.81 -8.65 -3.95
N LEU A 630 -6.57 -9.57 -4.55
CA LEU A 630 -7.77 -10.16 -3.92
C LEU A 630 -7.42 -11.02 -2.71
N GLU A 631 -6.35 -11.82 -2.77
CA GLU A 631 -5.86 -12.63 -1.65
C GLU A 631 -5.43 -11.73 -0.49
N GLU A 632 -4.64 -10.69 -0.77
CA GLU A 632 -4.15 -9.74 0.22
C GLU A 632 -5.26 -8.88 0.84
N ALA A 633 -6.29 -8.54 0.06
CA ALA A 633 -7.47 -7.82 0.54
C ALA A 633 -8.44 -8.70 1.35
N GLY A 634 -8.19 -10.01 1.46
CA GLY A 634 -9.07 -10.93 2.16
C GLY A 634 -10.41 -11.16 1.45
N ALA A 635 -10.42 -11.16 0.13
CA ALA A 635 -11.62 -11.44 -0.68
C ALA A 635 -12.25 -12.79 -0.31
N PRO A 636 -13.57 -12.98 -0.52
CA PRO A 636 -14.24 -14.26 -0.25
C PRO A 636 -13.54 -15.42 -0.98
N LYS A 637 -13.38 -16.56 -0.28
CA LYS A 637 -12.66 -17.74 -0.82
C LYS A 637 -13.18 -18.20 -2.16
N ASP A 638 -14.51 -18.23 -2.33
CA ASP A 638 -15.13 -18.60 -3.61
C ASP A 638 -14.85 -17.59 -4.75
N GLU A 639 -14.67 -16.30 -4.42
CA GLU A 639 -14.25 -15.31 -5.41
C GLU A 639 -12.81 -15.57 -5.84
N VAL A 640 -11.92 -15.78 -4.87
CA VAL A 640 -10.50 -16.11 -5.14
C VAL A 640 -10.41 -17.41 -5.95
N ALA A 641 -11.19 -18.45 -5.59
CA ALA A 641 -11.23 -19.73 -6.32
C ALA A 641 -11.66 -19.54 -7.79
N ARG A 642 -12.68 -18.72 -8.03
CA ARG A 642 -13.15 -18.42 -9.41
C ARG A 642 -12.09 -17.67 -10.23
N VAL A 643 -11.42 -16.70 -9.63
CA VAL A 643 -10.35 -15.93 -10.28
C VAL A 643 -9.15 -16.82 -10.57
N ARG A 644 -8.76 -17.66 -9.62
CA ARG A 644 -7.67 -18.63 -9.77
C ARG A 644 -7.96 -19.68 -10.86
N ALA A 645 -9.18 -20.18 -10.93
CA ALA A 645 -9.60 -21.06 -12.01
C ALA A 645 -9.52 -20.38 -13.39
N ARG A 646 -9.88 -19.10 -13.45
CA ARG A 646 -9.77 -18.33 -14.70
C ARG A 646 -8.31 -18.04 -15.08
N TYR A 647 -7.47 -17.80 -14.11
CA TYR A 647 -6.00 -17.69 -14.29
C TYR A 647 -5.42 -19.02 -14.81
N ALA A 648 -5.87 -20.16 -14.27
CA ALA A 648 -5.49 -21.47 -14.79
C ALA A 648 -5.92 -21.68 -16.26
N THR A 649 -7.06 -21.16 -16.66
CA THR A 649 -7.49 -21.16 -18.08
C THR A 649 -6.48 -20.40 -18.94
N LEU A 650 -6.01 -19.27 -18.49
CA LEU A 650 -4.96 -18.49 -19.19
C LEU A 650 -3.64 -19.24 -19.24
N LEU A 651 -3.19 -19.80 -18.13
CA LEU A 651 -1.96 -20.62 -18.08
C LEU A 651 -2.03 -21.82 -19.05
N ARG A 652 -3.18 -22.50 -19.12
CA ARG A 652 -3.42 -23.56 -20.11
C ARG A 652 -3.28 -23.05 -21.55
N ARG A 653 -3.84 -21.88 -21.86
CA ARG A 653 -3.70 -21.25 -23.20
C ARG A 653 -2.27 -20.88 -23.53
N LEU A 654 -1.46 -20.58 -22.51
CA LEU A 654 -0.02 -20.31 -22.64
C LEU A 654 0.83 -21.59 -22.68
N GLY A 655 0.22 -22.78 -22.58
CA GLY A 655 0.92 -24.07 -22.55
C GLY A 655 1.62 -24.41 -21.24
N ARG A 656 1.33 -23.68 -20.15
CA ARG A 656 1.92 -23.85 -18.80
C ARG A 656 1.01 -24.77 -17.96
N TYR A 657 0.97 -26.06 -18.36
CA TYR A 657 -0.01 -27.02 -17.84
C TYR A 657 0.20 -27.38 -16.37
N GLU A 658 1.45 -27.57 -15.91
CA GLU A 658 1.76 -27.87 -14.50
C GLU A 658 1.29 -26.73 -13.59
N GLU A 659 1.57 -25.51 -13.95
CA GLU A 659 1.16 -24.33 -13.16
C GLU A 659 -0.37 -24.15 -13.18
N ALA A 660 -1.00 -24.45 -14.32
CA ALA A 660 -2.46 -24.44 -14.43
C ALA A 660 -3.10 -25.49 -13.50
N GLU A 661 -2.53 -26.71 -13.44
CA GLU A 661 -3.00 -27.78 -12.56
C GLU A 661 -2.84 -27.41 -11.09
N GLU A 662 -1.70 -26.83 -10.70
CA GLU A 662 -1.47 -26.36 -9.33
C GLU A 662 -2.46 -25.26 -8.93
N ALA A 663 -2.71 -24.31 -9.83
CA ALA A 663 -3.69 -23.25 -9.60
C ALA A 663 -5.11 -23.82 -9.41
N LEU A 664 -5.50 -24.83 -10.21
CA LEU A 664 -6.81 -25.50 -10.08
C LEU A 664 -6.93 -26.33 -8.80
N LYS A 665 -5.86 -27.01 -8.36
CA LYS A 665 -5.85 -27.73 -7.07
C LYS A 665 -6.07 -26.75 -5.89
N LYS A 666 -5.41 -25.60 -5.91
CA LYS A 666 -5.63 -24.54 -4.90
C LYS A 666 -7.07 -23.99 -4.98
N ALA A 667 -7.55 -23.70 -6.19
CA ALA A 667 -8.92 -23.21 -6.38
C ALA A 667 -9.97 -24.22 -5.87
N LEU A 668 -9.77 -25.51 -6.09
CA LEU A 668 -10.67 -26.56 -5.61
C LEU A 668 -10.67 -26.68 -4.08
N ALA A 669 -9.52 -26.48 -3.45
CA ALA A 669 -9.40 -26.47 -1.99
C ALA A 669 -10.07 -25.25 -1.35
N GLU A 670 -10.08 -24.11 -2.04
CA GLU A 670 -10.69 -22.85 -1.58
C GLU A 670 -12.22 -22.81 -1.85
N ALA A 671 -12.70 -23.51 -2.88
CA ALA A 671 -14.12 -23.50 -3.29
C ALA A 671 -15.02 -24.17 -2.24
N GLU A 672 -15.83 -23.39 -1.55
CA GLU A 672 -16.84 -23.84 -0.59
C GLU A 672 -18.22 -23.97 -1.25
N ASP A 673 -18.57 -23.07 -2.15
CA ASP A 673 -19.82 -23.06 -2.92
C ASP A 673 -19.82 -24.17 -4.00
N PRO A 674 -20.87 -25.01 -4.05
CA PRO A 674 -20.98 -26.10 -5.06
C PRO A 674 -20.94 -25.61 -6.51
N PHE A 675 -21.47 -24.42 -6.79
CA PHE A 675 -21.43 -23.82 -8.14
C PHE A 675 -19.98 -23.46 -8.52
N THR A 676 -19.23 -22.87 -7.60
CA THR A 676 -17.81 -22.54 -7.80
C THR A 676 -16.99 -23.81 -7.98
N ARG A 677 -17.24 -24.83 -7.18
CA ARG A 677 -16.57 -26.14 -7.29
C ARG A 677 -16.78 -26.78 -8.67
N ALA A 678 -18.04 -26.85 -9.13
CA ALA A 678 -18.36 -27.40 -10.46
C ALA A 678 -17.67 -26.61 -11.59
N ARG A 679 -17.55 -25.28 -11.44
CA ARG A 679 -16.81 -24.43 -12.39
C ARG A 679 -15.32 -24.79 -12.42
N VAL A 680 -14.68 -24.94 -11.25
CA VAL A 680 -13.26 -25.32 -11.14
C VAL A 680 -13.04 -26.71 -11.74
N GLU A 681 -13.92 -27.68 -11.47
CA GLU A 681 -13.87 -29.02 -12.04
C GLU A 681 -14.00 -29.02 -13.58
N SER A 682 -14.88 -28.19 -14.14
CA SER A 682 -15.02 -28.03 -15.60
C SER A 682 -13.75 -27.45 -16.25
N GLU A 683 -13.10 -26.48 -15.60
CA GLU A 683 -11.79 -25.94 -16.06
C GLU A 683 -10.66 -26.99 -15.91
N GLY A 684 -10.68 -27.79 -14.83
CA GLY A 684 -9.78 -28.92 -14.64
C GLY A 684 -9.93 -29.99 -15.71
N GLY A 685 -11.17 -30.31 -16.08
CA GLY A 685 -11.46 -31.30 -17.14
C GLY A 685 -10.86 -30.92 -18.48
N ILE A 686 -11.05 -29.65 -18.91
CA ILE A 686 -10.48 -29.23 -20.20
C ILE A 686 -8.93 -29.13 -20.15
N LEU A 687 -8.33 -28.83 -18.99
CA LEU A 687 -6.87 -28.91 -18.81
C LEU A 687 -6.37 -30.35 -18.99
N GLN A 688 -7.02 -31.33 -18.35
CA GLN A 688 -6.64 -32.74 -18.48
C GLN A 688 -6.79 -33.24 -19.92
N ALA A 689 -7.86 -32.85 -20.62
CA ALA A 689 -8.03 -33.15 -22.03
C ALA A 689 -6.93 -32.55 -22.90
N ALA A 690 -6.59 -31.25 -22.69
CA ALA A 690 -5.52 -30.59 -23.43
C ALA A 690 -4.14 -31.21 -23.16
N TRP A 691 -3.94 -31.77 -21.98
CA TRP A 691 -2.71 -32.47 -21.58
C TRP A 691 -2.64 -33.94 -22.03
N GLY A 692 -3.64 -34.40 -22.76
CA GLY A 692 -3.70 -35.78 -23.27
C GLY A 692 -4.14 -36.83 -22.23
N ARG A 693 -4.88 -36.42 -21.20
CA ARG A 693 -5.42 -37.28 -20.14
C ARG A 693 -6.94 -37.36 -20.19
N PRO A 694 -7.54 -37.97 -21.24
CA PRO A 694 -8.98 -37.88 -21.51
C PRO A 694 -9.84 -38.56 -20.46
N PHE A 695 -9.40 -39.65 -19.83
CA PHE A 695 -10.19 -40.32 -18.79
C PHE A 695 -10.33 -39.47 -17.51
N ALA A 696 -9.26 -38.82 -17.07
CA ALA A 696 -9.31 -37.86 -15.98
C ALA A 696 -10.19 -36.66 -16.33
N ALA A 697 -10.17 -36.22 -17.60
CA ALA A 697 -11.03 -35.14 -18.08
C ALA A 697 -12.50 -35.51 -18.00
N LEU A 698 -12.86 -36.72 -18.45
CA LEU A 698 -14.27 -37.20 -18.40
C LEU A 698 -14.82 -37.24 -16.99
N GLU A 699 -14.05 -37.69 -16.02
CA GLU A 699 -14.49 -37.75 -14.62
C GLU A 699 -14.86 -36.36 -14.08
N LEU A 700 -13.99 -35.36 -14.28
CA LEU A 700 -14.22 -34.00 -13.84
C LEU A 700 -15.38 -33.34 -14.58
N LEU A 701 -15.44 -33.51 -15.91
CA LEU A 701 -16.46 -32.90 -16.75
C LEU A 701 -17.86 -33.51 -16.51
N ALA A 702 -17.95 -34.82 -16.25
CA ALA A 702 -19.21 -35.46 -15.95
C ALA A 702 -19.83 -34.97 -14.63
N ARG A 703 -19.00 -34.76 -13.60
CA ARG A 703 -19.46 -34.18 -12.33
C ARG A 703 -19.98 -32.76 -12.54
N ALA A 704 -19.20 -31.93 -13.21
CA ALA A 704 -19.57 -30.55 -13.49
C ALA A 704 -20.83 -30.42 -14.35
N GLU A 705 -20.96 -31.26 -15.38
CA GLU A 705 -22.14 -31.32 -16.26
C GLU A 705 -23.39 -31.68 -15.46
N ALA A 706 -23.32 -32.73 -14.65
CA ALA A 706 -24.45 -33.18 -13.85
C ALA A 706 -24.95 -32.08 -12.90
N TYR A 707 -24.04 -31.36 -12.28
CA TYR A 707 -24.36 -30.21 -11.42
C TYR A 707 -25.05 -29.08 -12.21
N PHE A 708 -24.45 -28.61 -13.32
CA PHE A 708 -24.98 -27.48 -14.08
C PHE A 708 -26.30 -27.79 -14.76
N ARG A 709 -26.56 -29.05 -15.10
CA ARG A 709 -27.83 -29.50 -15.67
C ARG A 709 -28.98 -29.43 -14.66
N THR A 710 -28.72 -29.70 -13.39
CA THR A 710 -29.76 -29.85 -12.36
C THR A 710 -29.94 -28.67 -11.46
N THR A 711 -28.90 -27.80 -11.33
CA THR A 711 -28.95 -26.65 -10.44
C THR A 711 -29.98 -25.61 -10.87
N LYS A 712 -30.68 -25.05 -9.87
CA LYS A 712 -31.57 -23.90 -10.04
C LYS A 712 -30.91 -22.59 -9.71
N GLU A 713 -29.67 -22.64 -9.17
CA GLU A 713 -28.88 -21.47 -8.81
C GLU A 713 -28.35 -20.78 -10.07
N ARG A 714 -28.38 -19.46 -10.08
CA ARG A 714 -27.81 -18.64 -11.17
C ARG A 714 -28.21 -19.14 -12.58
N PRO A 715 -29.48 -19.24 -12.91
CA PRO A 715 -29.96 -20.02 -14.03
C PRO A 715 -29.33 -19.66 -15.39
N LYS A 716 -29.11 -18.37 -15.68
CA LYS A 716 -28.44 -17.94 -16.92
C LYS A 716 -26.97 -18.35 -16.98
N GLU A 717 -26.23 -18.18 -15.86
CA GLU A 717 -24.84 -18.59 -15.78
C GLU A 717 -24.72 -20.13 -15.80
N ALA A 718 -25.57 -20.82 -15.06
CA ALA A 718 -25.64 -22.29 -15.07
C ALA A 718 -25.87 -22.84 -16.48
N ARG A 719 -26.81 -22.25 -17.24
CA ARG A 719 -27.04 -22.61 -18.63
C ARG A 719 -25.80 -22.46 -19.50
N TYR A 720 -25.12 -21.30 -19.41
CA TYR A 720 -23.89 -21.09 -20.16
C TYR A 720 -22.79 -22.08 -19.75
N ARG A 721 -22.61 -22.34 -18.45
CA ARG A 721 -21.64 -23.30 -17.94
C ARG A 721 -21.94 -24.73 -18.35
N HIS A 722 -23.22 -25.11 -18.38
CA HIS A 722 -23.63 -26.39 -18.88
C HIS A 722 -23.25 -26.57 -20.35
N LEU A 723 -23.62 -25.62 -21.22
CA LEU A 723 -23.27 -25.67 -22.64
C LEU A 723 -21.74 -25.66 -22.86
N ARG A 724 -20.99 -24.87 -22.07
CA ARG A 724 -19.52 -24.85 -22.13
C ARG A 724 -18.92 -26.19 -21.71
N THR A 725 -19.50 -26.86 -20.71
CA THR A 725 -19.05 -28.18 -20.25
C THR A 725 -19.41 -29.28 -21.30
N LEU A 726 -20.56 -29.20 -21.96
CA LEU A 726 -20.91 -30.08 -23.07
C LEU A 726 -19.92 -29.96 -24.25
N PHE A 727 -19.49 -28.70 -24.58
CA PHE A 727 -18.44 -28.50 -25.56
C PHE A 727 -17.14 -29.22 -25.15
N ARG A 728 -16.72 -29.06 -23.87
CA ARG A 728 -15.53 -29.72 -23.35
C ARG A 728 -15.60 -31.24 -23.35
N LEU A 729 -16.80 -31.80 -23.10
CA LEU A 729 -17.07 -33.23 -23.25
C LEU A 729 -16.94 -33.65 -24.72
N GLY A 730 -17.50 -32.90 -25.67
CA GLY A 730 -17.37 -33.14 -27.10
C GLY A 730 -15.88 -33.15 -27.55
N ALA A 731 -15.09 -32.20 -27.08
CA ALA A 731 -13.66 -32.16 -27.35
C ALA A 731 -12.91 -33.36 -26.74
N THR A 732 -13.30 -33.82 -25.55
CA THR A 732 -12.70 -34.98 -24.89
C THR A 732 -13.09 -36.30 -25.62
N TYR A 733 -14.35 -36.46 -26.08
CA TYR A 733 -14.75 -37.61 -26.89
C TYR A 733 -14.01 -37.62 -28.22
N LEU A 734 -13.78 -36.44 -28.86
CA LEU A 734 -12.99 -36.37 -30.07
C LEU A 734 -11.58 -36.90 -29.86
N LEU A 735 -10.97 -36.52 -28.70
CA LEU A 735 -9.65 -37.01 -28.33
C LEU A 735 -9.63 -38.53 -28.14
N LEU A 736 -10.65 -39.11 -27.48
CA LEU A 736 -10.78 -40.57 -27.26
C LEU A 736 -11.00 -41.32 -28.55
N GLU A 737 -11.93 -40.88 -29.38
CA GLU A 737 -12.31 -41.58 -30.60
C GLU A 737 -11.26 -41.46 -31.71
N ALA A 738 -10.64 -40.29 -31.82
CA ALA A 738 -9.63 -40.02 -32.83
C ALA A 738 -8.18 -40.33 -32.39
N GLY A 739 -7.95 -40.60 -31.08
CA GLY A 739 -6.64 -40.82 -30.52
C GLY A 739 -5.70 -39.62 -30.68
N GLN A 740 -6.23 -38.39 -30.65
CA GLN A 740 -5.50 -37.17 -30.93
C GLN A 740 -5.57 -36.19 -29.73
N PRO A 741 -4.56 -35.39 -29.49
CA PRO A 741 -4.60 -34.29 -28.55
C PRO A 741 -5.72 -33.33 -28.90
N TYR A 742 -6.24 -32.62 -27.88
CA TYR A 742 -7.23 -31.58 -28.04
C TYR A 742 -6.89 -30.61 -29.18
N ARG A 743 -7.84 -30.48 -30.14
CA ARG A 743 -7.76 -29.63 -31.31
C ARG A 743 -6.45 -29.78 -32.12
N PRO A 744 -6.17 -30.96 -32.65
CA PRO A 744 -5.04 -31.11 -33.53
C PRO A 744 -5.29 -30.40 -34.87
N PRO A 745 -4.39 -29.58 -35.34
CA PRO A 745 -4.46 -29.08 -36.71
C PRO A 745 -4.36 -30.28 -37.68
N PHE A 746 -5.03 -30.20 -38.84
CA PHE A 746 -4.93 -31.16 -40.00
C PHE A 746 -5.55 -32.52 -39.81
N LEU A 747 -6.53 -32.69 -39.00
CA LEU A 747 -7.30 -33.94 -39.00
C LEU A 747 -8.28 -33.96 -40.16
N GLY A 748 -7.89 -34.64 -41.24
CA GLY A 748 -8.79 -34.93 -42.33
C GLY A 748 -9.43 -36.31 -42.17
N GLY A 749 -10.75 -36.42 -42.42
CA GLY A 749 -11.45 -37.71 -42.46
C GLY A 749 -11.53 -38.41 -41.09
N LEU A 750 -11.60 -37.66 -39.99
CA LEU A 750 -11.81 -38.23 -38.67
C LEU A 750 -13.20 -38.81 -38.52
N THR A 751 -13.24 -39.99 -37.92
CA THR A 751 -14.50 -40.63 -37.52
C THR A 751 -14.62 -40.57 -35.98
N ALA A 752 -15.51 -39.75 -35.51
CA ALA A 752 -15.75 -39.57 -34.07
C ALA A 752 -17.28 -39.40 -33.84
N PRO A 753 -18.08 -40.47 -33.94
CA PRO A 753 -19.55 -40.38 -33.96
C PRO A 753 -20.15 -39.82 -32.67
N GLN A 754 -19.57 -40.09 -31.49
CA GLN A 754 -20.05 -39.53 -30.22
C GLN A 754 -19.77 -38.05 -30.14
N ALA A 755 -18.55 -37.64 -30.47
CA ALA A 755 -18.15 -36.23 -30.50
C ALA A 755 -19.00 -35.45 -31.52
N GLU A 756 -19.17 -35.94 -32.73
CA GLU A 756 -19.97 -35.31 -33.80
C GLU A 756 -21.43 -35.10 -33.37
N ARG A 757 -22.07 -36.14 -32.80
CA ARG A 757 -23.44 -36.07 -32.31
C ARG A 757 -23.59 -35.00 -31.23
N LEU A 758 -22.71 -35.04 -30.21
CA LEU A 758 -22.73 -34.10 -29.09
C LEU A 758 -22.50 -32.66 -29.54
N LEU A 759 -21.58 -32.42 -30.47
CA LEU A 759 -21.29 -31.08 -31.00
C LEU A 759 -22.44 -30.54 -31.87
N LYS A 760 -23.11 -31.37 -32.65
CA LYS A 760 -24.30 -30.99 -33.41
C LYS A 760 -25.49 -30.64 -32.50
N ASP A 761 -25.73 -31.45 -31.48
CA ASP A 761 -26.80 -31.19 -30.50
C ASP A 761 -26.49 -29.90 -29.71
N LEU A 762 -25.23 -29.70 -29.35
CA LEU A 762 -24.79 -28.48 -28.70
C LEU A 762 -25.00 -27.23 -29.56
N LEU A 763 -24.65 -27.29 -30.84
CA LEU A 763 -24.79 -26.16 -31.76
C LEU A 763 -26.27 -25.70 -31.87
N THR A 764 -27.21 -26.61 -31.82
CA THR A 764 -28.65 -26.29 -31.82
C THR A 764 -29.12 -25.72 -30.48
N ALA A 765 -28.45 -26.06 -29.37
CA ALA A 765 -28.81 -25.62 -28.02
C ALA A 765 -28.22 -24.22 -27.66
N ILE A 766 -27.16 -23.75 -28.36
CA ILE A 766 -26.57 -22.45 -28.15
C ILE A 766 -27.56 -21.36 -28.62
N PRO A 767 -27.93 -20.40 -27.74
CA PRO A 767 -28.81 -19.29 -28.11
C PRO A 767 -28.29 -18.48 -29.31
N GLU A 768 -29.17 -17.95 -30.12
CA GLU A 768 -28.81 -17.03 -31.23
C GLU A 768 -28.43 -15.63 -30.76
N GLU A 769 -28.64 -15.34 -29.48
CA GLU A 769 -28.27 -14.05 -28.87
C GLU A 769 -26.79 -13.74 -29.08
N ALA A 770 -26.52 -12.57 -29.65
CA ALA A 770 -25.18 -12.13 -30.05
C ALA A 770 -24.34 -11.62 -28.88
N THR A 771 -24.13 -12.40 -27.81
CA THR A 771 -23.13 -12.09 -26.81
C THR A 771 -21.79 -12.73 -27.18
N ASP A 772 -20.68 -12.02 -26.96
CA ASP A 772 -19.32 -12.51 -27.28
C ASP A 772 -19.05 -13.92 -26.75
N ARG A 773 -19.56 -14.25 -25.55
CA ARG A 773 -19.34 -15.58 -24.94
C ARG A 773 -20.08 -16.72 -25.67
N TYR A 774 -21.29 -16.47 -26.14
CA TYR A 774 -22.04 -17.46 -26.96
C TYR A 774 -21.51 -17.54 -28.38
N THR A 775 -21.10 -16.40 -28.95
CA THR A 775 -20.40 -16.35 -30.24
C THR A 775 -19.09 -17.14 -30.19
N ALA A 776 -18.29 -16.97 -29.14
CA ALA A 776 -17.05 -17.73 -28.92
C ALA A 776 -17.36 -19.24 -28.77
N LEU A 777 -18.38 -19.62 -27.99
CA LEU A 777 -18.75 -21.02 -27.80
C LEU A 777 -19.23 -21.64 -29.11
N ARG A 778 -20.03 -20.91 -29.89
CA ARG A 778 -20.50 -21.34 -31.22
C ARG A 778 -19.31 -21.54 -32.17
N LEU A 779 -18.39 -20.59 -32.21
CA LEU A 779 -17.20 -20.68 -33.05
C LEU A 779 -16.28 -21.83 -32.61
N ASP A 780 -16.08 -22.06 -31.33
CA ASP A 780 -15.32 -23.20 -30.82
C ASP A 780 -15.97 -24.52 -31.24
N THR A 781 -17.31 -24.61 -31.13
CA THR A 781 -18.07 -25.79 -31.51
C THR A 781 -17.99 -26.06 -33.02
N LEU A 782 -18.17 -25.03 -33.85
CA LEU A 782 -18.05 -25.11 -35.31
C LEU A 782 -16.63 -25.45 -35.74
N SER A 783 -15.60 -24.92 -35.06
CA SER A 783 -14.21 -25.25 -35.35
C SER A 783 -13.89 -26.73 -35.14
N LEU A 784 -14.40 -27.35 -34.06
CA LEU A 784 -14.25 -28.80 -33.87
C LEU A 784 -15.10 -29.59 -34.84
N LEU A 785 -16.36 -29.19 -35.06
CA LEU A 785 -17.27 -29.90 -35.94
C LEU A 785 -16.79 -29.88 -37.40
N SER A 786 -16.18 -28.78 -37.84
CA SER A 786 -15.59 -28.63 -39.16
C SER A 786 -14.46 -29.64 -39.47
N LEU A 787 -13.82 -30.19 -38.41
CA LEU A 787 -12.83 -31.27 -38.55
C LEU A 787 -13.47 -32.61 -38.94
N LEU A 788 -14.72 -32.80 -38.61
CA LEU A 788 -15.48 -34.04 -38.80
C LEU A 788 -16.34 -34.00 -40.06
N LEU A 789 -16.62 -32.83 -40.61
CA LEU A 789 -17.46 -32.62 -41.79
C LEU A 789 -16.67 -32.54 -43.10
N PRO A 790 -17.26 -32.77 -44.26
CA PRO A 790 -16.65 -32.47 -45.55
C PRO A 790 -16.19 -31.01 -45.64
N PRO A 791 -15.07 -30.72 -46.34
CA PRO A 791 -14.51 -29.36 -46.39
C PRO A 791 -15.49 -28.27 -46.85
N GLU A 792 -16.36 -28.57 -47.80
CA GLU A 792 -17.36 -27.60 -48.31
C GLU A 792 -18.39 -27.20 -47.23
N GLU A 793 -18.85 -28.17 -46.42
CA GLU A 793 -19.76 -27.91 -45.32
C GLU A 793 -19.04 -27.11 -44.21
N GLY A 794 -17.82 -27.47 -43.86
CA GLY A 794 -17.00 -26.76 -42.88
C GLY A 794 -16.75 -25.29 -43.27
N LYS A 795 -16.47 -25.02 -44.55
CA LYS A 795 -16.31 -23.64 -45.07
C LYS A 795 -17.61 -22.85 -44.91
N ALA A 796 -18.73 -23.42 -45.32
CA ALA A 796 -20.01 -22.75 -45.24
C ALA A 796 -20.39 -22.35 -43.81
N LEU A 797 -20.07 -23.20 -42.82
CA LEU A 797 -20.35 -22.95 -41.41
C LEU A 797 -19.47 -21.84 -40.81
N LEU A 798 -18.19 -21.73 -41.20
CA LEU A 798 -17.23 -20.78 -40.66
C LEU A 798 -17.24 -19.40 -41.35
N LYS A 799 -17.72 -19.33 -42.62
CA LYS A 799 -17.71 -18.09 -43.40
C LYS A 799 -18.40 -16.90 -42.75
N PRO A 800 -19.56 -17.03 -42.07
CA PRO A 800 -20.21 -15.90 -41.39
C PRO A 800 -19.36 -15.24 -40.28
N PHE A 801 -18.37 -15.94 -39.70
CA PHE A 801 -17.56 -15.50 -38.60
C PHE A 801 -16.30 -14.78 -39.04
N LEU A 802 -16.00 -14.67 -40.33
CA LEU A 802 -14.81 -14.00 -40.85
C LEU A 802 -14.84 -12.47 -40.70
N SER A 803 -16.02 -11.89 -40.46
CA SER A 803 -16.23 -10.45 -40.28
C SER A 803 -16.50 -10.01 -38.83
N LEU A 804 -16.27 -10.86 -37.85
CA LEU A 804 -16.47 -10.52 -36.43
C LEU A 804 -15.70 -9.29 -36.03
N GLU A 805 -16.26 -8.43 -35.16
CA GLU A 805 -15.63 -7.25 -34.64
C GLU A 805 -14.48 -7.61 -33.68
N ASN A 806 -14.68 -8.60 -32.81
CA ASN A 806 -13.66 -9.08 -31.90
C ASN A 806 -12.45 -9.65 -32.67
N PRO A 807 -11.26 -9.03 -32.57
CA PRO A 807 -10.09 -9.40 -33.37
C PRO A 807 -9.59 -10.82 -33.07
N TYR A 808 -9.72 -11.29 -31.83
CA TYR A 808 -9.32 -12.65 -31.44
C TYR A 808 -10.26 -13.70 -32.07
N LEU A 809 -11.56 -13.51 -31.95
CA LEU A 809 -12.55 -14.42 -32.52
C LEU A 809 -12.49 -14.41 -34.07
N ARG A 810 -12.26 -13.27 -34.68
CA ARG A 810 -12.05 -13.14 -36.12
C ARG A 810 -10.79 -13.89 -36.57
N ALA A 811 -9.70 -13.79 -35.84
CA ALA A 811 -8.47 -14.53 -36.16
C ALA A 811 -8.68 -16.03 -36.01
N GLN A 812 -9.38 -16.48 -34.95
CA GLN A 812 -9.75 -17.88 -34.73
C GLN A 812 -10.62 -18.43 -35.87
N ALA A 813 -11.63 -17.67 -36.30
CA ALA A 813 -12.48 -18.05 -37.41
C ALA A 813 -11.71 -18.17 -38.73
N ARG A 814 -10.84 -17.20 -39.02
CA ARG A 814 -9.99 -17.23 -40.23
C ARG A 814 -9.03 -18.41 -40.23
N LEU A 815 -8.44 -18.76 -39.10
CA LEU A 815 -7.55 -19.91 -38.97
C LEU A 815 -8.33 -21.24 -39.15
N GLY A 816 -9.49 -21.37 -38.53
CA GLY A 816 -10.38 -22.54 -38.76
C GLY A 816 -10.82 -22.67 -40.22
N TYR A 817 -11.16 -21.55 -40.87
CA TYR A 817 -11.53 -21.52 -42.29
C TYR A 817 -10.32 -21.87 -43.17
N ALA A 818 -9.13 -21.34 -42.91
CA ALA A 818 -7.90 -21.65 -43.61
C ALA A 818 -7.54 -23.15 -43.50
N GLU A 819 -7.71 -23.72 -42.30
CA GLU A 819 -7.50 -25.16 -42.06
C GLU A 819 -8.43 -26.04 -42.90
N VAL A 820 -9.72 -25.68 -43.00
CA VAL A 820 -10.68 -26.40 -43.86
C VAL A 820 -10.33 -26.22 -45.32
N LEU A 821 -9.93 -25.03 -45.78
CA LEU A 821 -9.44 -24.80 -47.14
C LEU A 821 -8.27 -25.69 -47.50
N ALA A 822 -7.24 -25.74 -46.61
CA ALA A 822 -6.06 -26.58 -46.82
C ALA A 822 -6.42 -28.07 -46.92
N ARG A 823 -7.34 -28.55 -46.09
CA ARG A 823 -7.84 -29.92 -46.15
C ARG A 823 -8.61 -30.25 -47.48
N GLY A 824 -9.27 -29.23 -48.01
CA GLY A 824 -9.98 -29.32 -49.30
C GLY A 824 -9.11 -29.13 -50.54
N GLY A 825 -7.78 -28.95 -50.36
CA GLY A 825 -6.84 -28.70 -51.44
C GLY A 825 -6.73 -27.24 -51.90
N GLY A 826 -7.41 -26.31 -51.26
CA GLY A 826 -7.36 -24.88 -51.55
C GLY A 826 -6.13 -24.20 -50.90
N PHE A 827 -4.94 -24.69 -51.15
CA PHE A 827 -3.70 -24.30 -50.43
C PHE A 827 -3.33 -22.80 -50.60
N GLY A 828 -3.49 -22.27 -51.80
CA GLY A 828 -3.21 -20.85 -52.05
C GLY A 828 -4.15 -19.91 -51.29
N GLU A 829 -5.45 -20.24 -51.23
CA GLU A 829 -6.43 -19.47 -50.48
C GLU A 829 -6.20 -19.61 -48.97
N ALA A 830 -5.82 -20.81 -48.49
CA ALA A 830 -5.49 -21.05 -47.09
C ALA A 830 -4.31 -20.17 -46.66
N LEU A 831 -3.25 -20.16 -47.48
CA LEU A 831 -2.07 -19.33 -47.21
C LEU A 831 -2.42 -17.83 -47.18
N ALA A 832 -3.28 -17.36 -48.11
CA ALA A 832 -3.73 -15.99 -48.16
C ALA A 832 -4.51 -15.57 -46.86
N GLN A 833 -5.32 -16.47 -46.31
CA GLN A 833 -6.02 -16.23 -45.03
C GLN A 833 -5.06 -16.07 -43.86
N VAL A 834 -3.99 -16.88 -43.80
CA VAL A 834 -2.98 -16.80 -42.74
C VAL A 834 -2.14 -15.52 -42.86
N VAL A 835 -1.70 -15.19 -44.08
CA VAL A 835 -0.90 -13.97 -44.33
C VAL A 835 -1.69 -12.67 -44.01
N ALA A 836 -3.01 -12.69 -44.20
CA ALA A 836 -3.91 -11.58 -43.91
C ALA A 836 -4.18 -11.38 -42.39
N LEU A 837 -3.68 -12.26 -41.52
CA LEU A 837 -3.88 -12.11 -40.09
C LEU A 837 -3.00 -10.99 -39.51
N PRO A 838 -3.49 -10.25 -38.52
CA PRO A 838 -2.67 -9.34 -37.73
C PRO A 838 -1.62 -10.14 -36.93
N PRO A 839 -0.57 -9.49 -36.40
CA PRO A 839 0.35 -10.16 -35.47
C PRO A 839 -0.40 -10.85 -34.33
N LEU A 840 -0.14 -12.15 -34.12
CA LEU A 840 -0.77 -12.96 -33.09
C LEU A 840 0.13 -13.05 -31.87
N GLU A 841 -0.40 -12.72 -30.71
CA GLU A 841 0.28 -12.88 -29.42
C GLU A 841 -0.13 -14.18 -28.69
N ASP A 842 -1.32 -14.71 -28.97
CA ASP A 842 -1.80 -15.96 -28.37
C ASP A 842 -1.04 -17.16 -28.93
N PRO A 843 -0.32 -17.94 -28.08
CA PRO A 843 0.51 -19.06 -28.55
C PRO A 843 -0.29 -20.17 -29.22
N GLY A 844 -1.54 -20.39 -28.82
CA GLY A 844 -2.41 -21.40 -29.44
C GLY A 844 -2.79 -21.02 -30.86
N LEU A 845 -3.19 -19.76 -31.09
CA LEU A 845 -3.47 -19.27 -32.43
C LEU A 845 -2.24 -19.21 -33.31
N LEU A 846 -1.10 -18.83 -32.73
CA LEU A 846 0.18 -18.80 -33.44
C LEU A 846 0.58 -20.22 -33.89
N ALA A 847 0.43 -21.22 -33.02
CA ALA A 847 0.69 -22.62 -33.36
C ALA A 847 -0.20 -23.10 -34.51
N GLN A 848 -1.51 -22.78 -34.47
CA GLN A 848 -2.45 -23.12 -35.53
C GLN A 848 -2.09 -22.40 -36.84
N ALA A 849 -1.74 -21.12 -36.79
CA ALA A 849 -1.33 -20.35 -37.98
C ALA A 849 -0.10 -20.98 -38.64
N ARG A 850 0.94 -21.31 -37.86
CA ARG A 850 2.17 -21.94 -38.35
C ARG A 850 1.88 -23.32 -38.95
N ALA A 851 0.98 -24.09 -38.35
CA ALA A 851 0.60 -25.40 -38.86
C ALA A 851 -0.13 -25.32 -40.20
N VAL A 852 -1.09 -24.38 -40.35
CA VAL A 852 -1.82 -24.15 -41.60
C VAL A 852 -0.89 -23.66 -42.70
N GLU A 853 0.05 -22.72 -42.34
CA GLU A 853 1.04 -22.17 -43.27
C GLU A 853 1.93 -23.26 -43.82
N VAL A 854 2.49 -24.14 -42.94
CA VAL A 854 3.34 -25.26 -43.35
C VAL A 854 2.57 -26.23 -44.23
N LEU A 855 1.33 -26.60 -43.89
CA LEU A 855 0.50 -27.51 -44.71
C LEU A 855 0.21 -26.92 -46.10
N ALA A 856 -0.16 -25.63 -46.16
CA ALA A 856 -0.45 -24.95 -47.42
C ALA A 856 0.78 -24.89 -48.34
N LEU A 857 1.96 -24.58 -47.78
CA LEU A 857 3.20 -24.56 -48.52
C LEU A 857 3.59 -25.96 -49.06
N LEU A 858 3.41 -27.01 -48.26
CA LEU A 858 3.63 -28.39 -48.70
C LEU A 858 2.67 -28.78 -49.83
N GLY A 859 1.39 -28.39 -49.74
CA GLY A 859 0.40 -28.64 -50.78
C GLY A 859 0.71 -27.91 -52.09
N LEU A 860 1.41 -26.76 -52.03
CA LEU A 860 1.89 -26.00 -53.17
C LEU A 860 3.24 -26.54 -53.72
N GLY A 861 3.86 -27.53 -53.09
CA GLY A 861 5.17 -28.07 -53.48
C GLY A 861 6.36 -27.27 -52.97
N GLU A 862 6.16 -26.28 -52.10
CA GLU A 862 7.19 -25.37 -51.53
C GLU A 862 7.83 -25.99 -50.26
N GLU A 863 8.45 -27.18 -50.43
CA GLU A 863 9.01 -27.98 -49.30
C GLU A 863 10.01 -27.23 -48.46
N GLU A 864 10.92 -26.45 -49.09
CA GLU A 864 11.94 -25.71 -48.39
C GLU A 864 11.37 -24.54 -47.54
N ALA A 865 10.42 -23.81 -48.13
CA ALA A 865 9.70 -22.75 -47.42
C ALA A 865 8.90 -23.31 -46.24
N ALA A 866 8.22 -24.44 -46.40
CA ALA A 866 7.54 -25.14 -45.37
C ALA A 866 8.44 -25.53 -44.19
N TRP A 867 9.65 -26.03 -44.51
CA TRP A 867 10.65 -26.37 -43.50
C TRP A 867 11.13 -25.17 -42.73
N GLN A 868 11.42 -24.05 -43.38
CA GLN A 868 11.83 -22.81 -42.74
C GLN A 868 10.76 -22.30 -41.81
N LYS A 869 9.49 -22.32 -42.23
CA LYS A 869 8.35 -21.91 -41.38
C LYS A 869 8.14 -22.81 -40.17
N LEU A 870 8.38 -24.09 -40.30
CA LEU A 870 8.36 -25.03 -39.21
C LEU A 870 9.42 -24.72 -38.17
N LEU A 871 10.67 -24.44 -38.60
CA LEU A 871 11.76 -24.10 -37.70
C LEU A 871 11.51 -22.75 -36.98
N GLU A 872 11.02 -21.75 -37.69
CA GLU A 872 10.63 -20.46 -37.11
C GLU A 872 9.56 -20.66 -36.04
N GLY A 873 8.48 -21.40 -36.34
CA GLY A 873 7.41 -21.72 -35.40
C GLY A 873 7.94 -22.46 -34.15
N ALA A 874 8.88 -23.38 -34.32
CA ALA A 874 9.45 -24.13 -33.20
C ALA A 874 10.25 -23.25 -32.22
N LYS A 875 10.83 -22.13 -32.67
CA LYS A 875 11.54 -21.20 -31.80
C LYS A 875 10.57 -20.33 -30.96
N ASP A 876 9.46 -19.92 -31.56
CA ASP A 876 8.56 -18.93 -30.98
C ASP A 876 7.47 -19.53 -30.08
N LEU A 877 7.27 -20.86 -30.10
CA LEU A 877 6.21 -21.52 -29.36
C LEU A 877 6.67 -22.11 -28.03
N PRO A 878 5.82 -22.11 -26.99
CA PRO A 878 6.02 -22.86 -25.77
C PRO A 878 6.20 -24.38 -26.04
N PRO A 879 6.96 -25.12 -25.19
CA PRO A 879 7.23 -26.55 -25.41
C PRO A 879 6.01 -27.40 -25.69
N ALA A 880 4.92 -27.22 -24.95
CA ALA A 880 3.68 -27.97 -25.13
C ALA A 880 3.08 -27.80 -26.53
N PHE A 881 3.06 -26.59 -27.07
CA PHE A 881 2.57 -26.31 -28.42
C PHE A 881 3.53 -26.75 -29.50
N ARG A 882 4.86 -26.69 -29.29
CA ARG A 882 5.85 -27.26 -30.19
C ARG A 882 5.66 -28.76 -30.37
N PHE A 883 5.48 -29.48 -29.25
CA PHE A 883 5.22 -30.91 -29.26
C PHE A 883 3.94 -31.27 -30.05
N GLN A 884 2.84 -30.56 -29.79
CA GLN A 884 1.59 -30.76 -30.50
C GLN A 884 1.74 -30.50 -32.03
N LEU A 885 2.45 -29.42 -32.36
CA LEU A 885 2.75 -29.06 -33.74
C LEU A 885 3.58 -30.15 -34.44
N GLY A 886 4.69 -30.58 -33.83
CA GLY A 886 5.56 -31.61 -34.34
C GLY A 886 4.82 -32.97 -34.55
N ARG A 887 4.02 -33.40 -33.57
CA ARG A 887 3.25 -34.62 -33.63
C ARG A 887 2.14 -34.59 -34.71
N ALA A 888 1.47 -33.44 -34.86
CA ALA A 888 0.46 -33.25 -35.91
C ALA A 888 1.08 -33.29 -37.30
N LEU A 889 2.18 -32.59 -37.53
CA LEU A 889 2.84 -32.50 -38.81
C LEU A 889 3.54 -33.81 -39.20
N GLY A 890 4.16 -34.54 -38.26
CA GLY A 890 4.79 -35.84 -38.51
C GLY A 890 3.84 -36.89 -39.07
N ARG A 891 2.59 -36.87 -38.67
CA ARG A 891 1.54 -37.79 -39.22
C ARG A 891 1.08 -37.45 -40.61
N PHE A 892 1.10 -36.18 -40.99
CA PHE A 892 0.55 -35.73 -42.28
C PHE A 892 1.63 -35.49 -43.35
N CYS A 893 2.90 -35.46 -42.94
CA CYS A 893 4.02 -35.14 -43.78
C CYS A 893 5.15 -36.18 -43.67
N PRO A 894 4.98 -37.44 -44.18
CA PRO A 894 6.02 -38.47 -44.14
C PRO A 894 7.35 -38.04 -44.81
N LYS A 895 7.27 -37.14 -45.78
CA LYS A 895 8.46 -36.55 -46.41
C LYS A 895 9.23 -35.61 -45.45
N LEU A 896 8.52 -34.89 -44.60
CA LEU A 896 9.13 -34.08 -43.56
C LEU A 896 9.77 -34.96 -42.49
N GLU A 897 9.10 -36.02 -42.09
CA GLU A 897 9.57 -37.02 -41.16
C GLU A 897 10.85 -37.70 -41.67
N ALA A 898 10.90 -38.09 -42.95
CA ALA A 898 12.08 -38.64 -43.58
C ALA A 898 13.29 -37.66 -43.66
N ARG A 899 13.02 -36.38 -43.76
CA ARG A 899 14.05 -35.30 -43.76
C ARG A 899 14.62 -34.99 -42.36
N LEU A 900 13.82 -35.26 -41.31
CA LEU A 900 14.18 -35.02 -39.93
C LEU A 900 14.86 -36.21 -39.24
N SER A 901 14.88 -37.39 -39.88
CA SER A 901 15.37 -38.62 -39.27
C SER A 901 16.68 -39.16 -39.83
N PRO A 902 17.59 -39.67 -38.89
CA PRO A 902 17.65 -41.13 -38.81
C PRO A 902 17.00 -41.75 -37.56
N SER A 903 16.31 -41.06 -36.72
CA SER A 903 15.64 -41.59 -35.54
C SER A 903 14.23 -40.98 -35.35
N PRO A 904 13.21 -41.78 -35.00
CA PRO A 904 11.87 -41.24 -34.65
C PRO A 904 11.83 -40.24 -33.49
N LEU A 905 12.92 -40.19 -32.71
CA LEU A 905 13.13 -39.26 -31.61
C LEU A 905 13.81 -37.96 -32.04
N ALA A 906 14.36 -37.91 -33.30
CA ALA A 906 15.11 -36.73 -33.79
C ALA A 906 14.21 -35.53 -34.09
N LEU A 907 12.93 -35.75 -34.40
CA LEU A 907 11.97 -34.68 -34.65
C LEU A 907 11.77 -33.77 -33.41
N PRO A 908 11.50 -34.30 -32.21
CA PRO A 908 11.40 -33.49 -30.99
C PRO A 908 12.70 -32.78 -30.65
N GLU A 909 13.85 -33.45 -30.70
CA GLU A 909 15.15 -32.86 -30.38
C GLU A 909 15.59 -31.78 -31.38
N ALA A 910 15.45 -32.03 -32.67
CA ALA A 910 15.80 -31.07 -33.73
C ALA A 910 14.97 -29.79 -33.68
N LEU A 911 13.74 -29.87 -33.22
CA LEU A 911 12.81 -28.73 -32.99
C LEU A 911 12.91 -28.16 -31.58
N GLY A 912 13.75 -28.67 -30.68
CA GLY A 912 13.80 -28.28 -29.28
C GLY A 912 12.54 -28.70 -28.51
N LEU A 913 11.90 -29.74 -28.99
CA LEU A 913 10.70 -30.32 -28.37
C LEU A 913 11.12 -31.35 -27.33
N HIS A 914 11.03 -31.02 -26.08
CA HIS A 914 11.12 -32.01 -25.02
C HIS A 914 9.85 -32.86 -25.00
N LEU A 915 10.01 -34.15 -25.22
CA LEU A 915 8.97 -35.12 -24.90
C LEU A 915 8.72 -35.05 -23.39
N ALA A 916 7.68 -34.36 -22.96
CA ALA A 916 7.11 -34.64 -21.66
C ALA A 916 6.66 -36.11 -21.73
N ASN A 917 7.23 -36.97 -20.89
CA ASN A 917 6.87 -38.36 -20.79
C ASN A 917 5.37 -38.46 -20.60
N PRO A 918 4.63 -39.26 -21.35
CA PRO A 918 3.19 -39.42 -21.20
C PRO A 918 2.79 -40.34 -20.04
N ASP A 919 3.67 -40.58 -19.06
CA ASP A 919 3.36 -41.36 -17.86
C ASP A 919 2.55 -40.55 -16.84
#